data_2ca23a5d14edeb9487a41b0218da5ccc
#
_entry.id   2ca23a5d14edeb9487a41b0218da5ccc
#
_cell.length_a   1.000
_cell.length_b   1.000
_cell.length_c   1.000
_cell.angle_alpha   90.00
_cell.angle_beta   90.00
_cell.angle_gamma   90.00
#
_symmetry.space_group_name_H-M   'P 1'
#
loop_
_entity.id
_entity.type
_entity.pdbx_description
1 polymer ?
#
loop_
_entity_poly.entity_id
_entity_poly.type
_entity_poly.pdbx_seq_one_letter_code
_entity_poly.pdbx_strand_id
1 'polypeptide(L)'
;MKKIYYLLCLLPLMPLVSACDDEGAEVVLLQNPESQPVTLSSIAPDYGFAGDQFTLTGANFGGGVDFIQVFIGENEAEVLTCTDTEVKVLVPKEATTGRVSVRFMGQEVSSNLMYRVMGKPSVEQMKPLFGTEGEQKAWGFVGSEITFSGSELGGSQEDVKVVFKGAAGTSAEIVSWSEEEFKVKVPEGAVSGKLTLTVGSQSVNTPYEFRLVEHATVSGITPAQGYKGCEVTLSGKGLGDETTKGQTKVWFGDKAGTVLSCENEKITVKVPGDLTIGQSYDVKLSTAFETVEQMLKFKVVEEPKDFTGDIQSGYLANPITLSGTNMPATADALKVMFGDKEGKILEYKDGSLQVEIPSNASIGKVKLSLIDAGVEFVVNDKFEIKAAPVIEYCDVAVFAGETMKITGANLSALHVTVMIGNQQVSSTRSDTEITFTVPANLSGDVKVILNFGENVRPAECEVTVLPAQTGDITNYVLENTSSPFAIEGNGLKGWNTNSIFYGNPYVEKDGNVWMALNGKNNTWNGALFQSTTLPKGKYRFSITVADVDAGTNRNVVLFAVMEGKDTPFPGISDDPKPGHFISQDKLLGVMNIKDQPNPVVATHSFEMTMDKSLPVTIGFATMLGDTRYLYISEIKVEHIE
;
A
#
# COMPACT_ATOMS: atom_id res chain seq x y z
N MET A 1 -38.49 -57.48 -8.71
CA MET A 1 -39.25 -58.73 -8.47
C MET A 1 -39.99 -59.09 -9.76
N LYS A 2 -39.40 -59.96 -10.57
CA LYS A 2 -40.14 -60.81 -11.55
C LYS A 2 -39.40 -62.13 -11.54
N LYS A 3 -39.96 -63.10 -10.82
CA LYS A 3 -39.56 -64.50 -10.84
C LYS A 3 -40.06 -65.05 -12.17
N ILE A 4 -39.16 -65.41 -13.04
CA ILE A 4 -39.47 -66.22 -14.21
C ILE A 4 -39.15 -67.65 -13.81
N TYR A 5 -40.19 -68.48 -13.77
CA TYR A 5 -40.07 -69.89 -13.58
C TYR A 5 -39.68 -70.54 -14.90
N TYR A 6 -38.52 -71.19 -14.91
CA TYR A 6 -38.19 -72.10 -16.00
C TYR A 6 -38.85 -73.45 -15.75
N LEU A 7 -39.74 -73.73 -16.67
CA LEU A 7 -40.41 -75.08 -16.71
C LEU A 7 -39.45 -76.02 -17.41
N LEU A 8 -38.83 -76.91 -16.65
CA LEU A 8 -38.06 -78.03 -17.16
C LEU A 8 -38.99 -79.11 -17.63
N CYS A 9 -39.19 -79.27 -18.94
CA CYS A 9 -39.91 -80.45 -19.44
C CYS A 9 -38.96 -81.62 -19.58
N LEU A 10 -38.99 -82.52 -18.56
CA LEU A 10 -38.55 -83.91 -18.68
C LEU A 10 -39.69 -84.71 -19.20
N LEU A 11 -39.61 -85.19 -20.43
CA LEU A 11 -40.51 -86.18 -20.97
C LEU A 11 -39.78 -87.56 -20.98
N PRO A 12 -40.31 -88.60 -20.37
CA PRO A 12 -39.79 -89.98 -20.49
C PRO A 12 -40.22 -90.59 -21.83
N LEU A 13 -39.26 -91.17 -22.53
CA LEU A 13 -39.49 -91.99 -23.70
C LEU A 13 -40.16 -93.30 -23.26
N MET A 14 -41.34 -93.55 -23.76
CA MET A 14 -41.89 -94.92 -23.84
C MET A 14 -42.19 -95.20 -25.31
N PRO A 15 -41.80 -96.37 -25.80
CA PRO A 15 -42.05 -96.78 -27.17
C PRO A 15 -43.45 -97.27 -27.33
N LEU A 16 -44.18 -96.77 -28.31
CA LEU A 16 -45.37 -97.38 -28.84
C LEU A 16 -45.02 -97.83 -30.28
N VAL A 17 -44.92 -99.13 -30.34
CA VAL A 17 -44.93 -99.83 -31.63
C VAL A 17 -46.39 -99.96 -32.11
N SER A 18 -46.71 -99.41 -33.24
CA SER A 18 -47.82 -99.90 -34.06
C SER A 18 -47.45 -99.71 -35.54
N ALA A 19 -47.48 -100.85 -36.16
CA ALA A 19 -47.19 -100.95 -37.65
C ALA A 19 -48.33 -100.37 -38.42
N CYS A 20 -47.95 -99.68 -39.51
CA CYS A 20 -48.52 -99.90 -40.91
C CYS A 20 -47.72 -99.07 -41.85
N ASP A 21 -47.33 -99.72 -42.89
CA ASP A 21 -46.75 -99.39 -44.20
C ASP A 21 -47.00 -97.98 -44.68
N ASP A 22 -46.01 -97.29 -45.09
CA ASP A 22 -45.61 -97.08 -46.50
C ASP A 22 -44.50 -95.97 -46.61
N GLU A 23 -43.58 -96.28 -47.47
CA GLU A 23 -42.61 -95.43 -48.19
C GLU A 23 -41.77 -94.35 -47.42
N GLY A 24 -40.56 -94.70 -47.17
CA GLY A 24 -39.42 -93.89 -47.45
C GLY A 24 -39.32 -92.51 -46.80
N ALA A 25 -39.30 -92.46 -45.42
CA ALA A 25 -38.71 -91.28 -44.80
C ALA A 25 -37.41 -91.73 -44.05
N GLU A 26 -36.30 -91.34 -44.66
CA GLU A 26 -34.98 -91.42 -44.06
C GLU A 26 -35.00 -90.63 -42.80
N VAL A 27 -35.03 -91.31 -41.63
CA VAL A 27 -34.85 -90.63 -40.33
C VAL A 27 -33.38 -90.23 -40.23
N VAL A 28 -33.13 -89.02 -40.62
CA VAL A 28 -31.85 -88.37 -40.27
C VAL A 28 -31.86 -88.24 -38.76
N LEU A 29 -31.17 -89.17 -38.11
CA LEU A 29 -30.75 -89.00 -36.72
C LEU A 29 -29.90 -87.75 -36.71
N LEU A 30 -30.45 -86.62 -36.27
CA LEU A 30 -29.67 -85.46 -35.86
C LEU A 30 -28.72 -85.95 -34.76
N GLN A 31 -27.50 -86.28 -35.16
CA GLN A 31 -26.45 -86.44 -34.16
C GLN A 31 -26.40 -85.18 -33.36
N ASN A 32 -26.60 -85.30 -32.05
CA ASN A 32 -26.41 -84.21 -31.11
C ASN A 32 -24.95 -83.71 -31.36
N PRO A 33 -24.74 -82.45 -31.79
CA PRO A 33 -23.39 -81.99 -31.92
C PRO A 33 -22.75 -82.19 -30.54
N GLU A 34 -21.66 -82.99 -30.47
CA GLU A 34 -20.87 -83.08 -29.24
C GLU A 34 -20.58 -81.65 -28.82
N SER A 35 -21.20 -81.21 -27.70
CA SER A 35 -20.93 -79.91 -27.14
C SER A 35 -19.45 -79.93 -26.76
N GLN A 36 -18.64 -79.18 -27.53
CA GLN A 36 -17.23 -79.07 -27.21
C GLN A 36 -17.11 -78.52 -25.77
N PRO A 37 -16.22 -79.06 -24.95
CA PRO A 37 -16.09 -78.63 -23.57
C PRO A 37 -15.65 -77.17 -23.53
N VAL A 38 -16.26 -76.42 -22.59
CA VAL A 38 -15.81 -75.07 -22.30
C VAL A 38 -14.37 -75.10 -21.82
N THR A 39 -13.54 -74.28 -22.42
CA THR A 39 -12.14 -74.14 -22.04
C THR A 39 -11.81 -72.69 -21.66
N LEU A 40 -10.99 -72.52 -20.61
CA LEU A 40 -10.43 -71.25 -20.20
C LEU A 40 -8.95 -71.23 -20.56
N SER A 41 -8.53 -70.21 -21.37
CA SER A 41 -7.18 -70.07 -21.88
C SER A 41 -6.40 -69.03 -21.10
N SER A 42 -6.98 -67.85 -20.89
CA SER A 42 -6.33 -66.74 -20.22
C SER A 42 -7.34 -65.78 -19.61
N ILE A 43 -6.82 -64.94 -18.70
CA ILE A 43 -7.54 -63.77 -18.16
C ILE A 43 -6.64 -62.55 -18.37
N ALA A 44 -7.27 -61.42 -18.68
CA ALA A 44 -6.53 -60.15 -18.85
C ALA A 44 -7.41 -58.97 -18.48
N PRO A 45 -6.92 -58.07 -17.58
CA PRO A 45 -5.77 -58.32 -16.67
C PRO A 45 -6.07 -59.45 -15.66
N ASP A 46 -5.02 -60.06 -15.12
CA ASP A 46 -5.13 -61.11 -14.10
C ASP A 46 -5.16 -60.59 -12.66
N TYR A 47 -5.26 -59.27 -12.51
CA TYR A 47 -5.42 -58.55 -11.25
C TYR A 47 -6.31 -57.32 -11.45
N GLY A 48 -6.83 -56.75 -10.35
CA GLY A 48 -7.60 -55.52 -10.34
C GLY A 48 -8.34 -55.30 -9.02
N PHE A 49 -9.00 -54.16 -8.93
CA PHE A 49 -9.76 -53.78 -7.74
C PHE A 49 -11.20 -54.27 -7.87
N ALA A 50 -11.91 -54.35 -6.72
CA ALA A 50 -13.35 -54.58 -6.71
C ALA A 50 -14.06 -53.53 -7.61
N GLY A 51 -14.87 -54.01 -8.54
CA GLY A 51 -15.54 -53.17 -9.55
C GLY A 51 -14.79 -52.97 -10.85
N ASP A 52 -13.54 -53.44 -10.98
CA ASP A 52 -12.81 -53.40 -12.23
C ASP A 52 -13.32 -54.50 -13.20
N GLN A 53 -13.04 -54.37 -14.47
CA GLN A 53 -13.39 -55.35 -15.50
C GLN A 53 -12.17 -56.15 -15.90
N PHE A 54 -12.38 -57.45 -16.16
CA PHE A 54 -11.42 -58.32 -16.76
C PHE A 54 -12.05 -59.16 -17.88
N THR A 55 -11.27 -59.67 -18.78
CA THR A 55 -11.72 -60.49 -19.86
C THR A 55 -11.21 -61.91 -19.72
N LEU A 56 -12.10 -62.88 -19.74
CA LEU A 56 -11.76 -64.27 -19.88
C LEU A 56 -11.70 -64.63 -21.36
N THR A 57 -10.66 -65.27 -21.79
CA THR A 57 -10.53 -65.82 -23.14
C THR A 57 -10.56 -67.34 -23.08
N GLY A 58 -11.23 -67.96 -24.01
CA GLY A 58 -11.39 -69.42 -24.06
C GLY A 58 -12.08 -69.86 -25.30
N ALA A 59 -12.86 -70.92 -25.19
CA ALA A 59 -13.72 -71.41 -26.25
C ALA A 59 -14.99 -72.07 -25.72
N ASN A 60 -16.04 -72.06 -26.53
CA ASN A 60 -17.33 -72.69 -26.33
C ASN A 60 -18.14 -72.09 -25.16
N PHE A 61 -18.02 -70.76 -24.95
CA PHE A 61 -18.81 -70.05 -23.93
C PHE A 61 -20.28 -69.82 -24.32
N GLY A 62 -20.65 -70.16 -25.57
CA GLY A 62 -22.03 -70.20 -26.02
C GLY A 62 -22.66 -68.87 -26.37
N GLY A 63 -21.97 -67.73 -26.22
CA GLY A 63 -22.39 -66.40 -26.70
C GLY A 63 -23.57 -65.74 -25.98
N GLY A 64 -24.03 -66.25 -24.85
CA GLY A 64 -25.13 -65.68 -24.06
C GLY A 64 -24.78 -65.49 -22.60
N VAL A 65 -25.02 -64.31 -22.07
CA VAL A 65 -24.71 -63.96 -20.66
C VAL A 65 -25.55 -64.76 -19.65
N ASP A 66 -26.75 -65.18 -20.03
CA ASP A 66 -27.70 -65.90 -19.14
C ASP A 66 -27.29 -67.35 -18.88
N PHE A 67 -26.37 -67.90 -19.65
CA PHE A 67 -26.00 -69.31 -19.58
C PHE A 67 -24.65 -69.56 -18.93
N ILE A 68 -23.93 -68.49 -18.60
CA ILE A 68 -22.58 -68.53 -18.05
C ILE A 68 -22.52 -67.78 -16.69
N GLN A 69 -21.97 -68.42 -15.72
CA GLN A 69 -21.61 -67.78 -14.43
C GLN A 69 -20.12 -67.88 -14.27
N VAL A 70 -19.51 -66.77 -13.80
CA VAL A 70 -18.07 -66.69 -13.55
C VAL A 70 -17.86 -66.50 -12.04
N PHE A 71 -16.88 -67.15 -11.50
CA PHE A 71 -16.55 -67.06 -10.07
C PHE A 71 -15.06 -66.70 -9.90
N ILE A 72 -14.77 -65.85 -8.94
CA ILE A 72 -13.42 -65.63 -8.39
C ILE A 72 -13.40 -66.23 -6.99
N GLY A 73 -12.73 -67.37 -6.81
CA GLY A 73 -12.89 -68.17 -5.60
C GLY A 73 -14.33 -68.64 -5.42
N GLU A 74 -14.97 -68.21 -4.35
CA GLU A 74 -16.39 -68.53 -4.04
C GLU A 74 -17.35 -67.39 -4.47
N ASN A 75 -16.86 -66.27 -4.93
CA ASN A 75 -17.66 -65.08 -5.22
C ASN A 75 -18.07 -65.06 -6.69
N GLU A 76 -19.39 -65.03 -6.96
CA GLU A 76 -19.96 -64.90 -8.27
C GLU A 76 -19.72 -63.48 -8.84
N ALA A 77 -19.20 -63.39 -10.05
CA ALA A 77 -18.90 -62.16 -10.74
C ALA A 77 -19.99 -61.85 -11.76
N GLU A 78 -20.32 -60.57 -11.93
CA GLU A 78 -21.29 -60.13 -12.92
C GLU A 78 -20.69 -60.22 -14.35
N VAL A 79 -21.35 -60.97 -15.21
CA VAL A 79 -20.98 -61.12 -16.61
C VAL A 79 -21.58 -59.96 -17.42
N LEU A 80 -20.73 -59.10 -17.96
CA LEU A 80 -21.14 -57.94 -18.76
C LEU A 80 -21.44 -58.29 -20.22
N THR A 81 -20.55 -59.08 -20.85
CA THR A 81 -20.71 -59.56 -22.23
C THR A 81 -20.17 -60.98 -22.33
N CYS A 82 -20.76 -61.79 -23.20
CA CYS A 82 -20.31 -63.15 -23.51
C CYS A 82 -20.39 -63.38 -25.00
N THR A 83 -19.27 -63.79 -25.58
CA THR A 83 -19.16 -64.36 -26.93
C THR A 83 -18.71 -65.78 -26.79
N ASP A 84 -18.57 -66.50 -27.87
CA ASP A 84 -18.11 -67.90 -27.82
C ASP A 84 -16.64 -68.03 -27.32
N THR A 85 -15.84 -66.97 -27.47
CA THR A 85 -14.40 -66.99 -27.14
C THR A 85 -13.97 -65.99 -26.08
N GLU A 86 -14.83 -65.04 -25.70
CA GLU A 86 -14.51 -64.01 -24.71
C GLU A 86 -15.70 -63.76 -23.76
N VAL A 87 -15.42 -63.59 -22.49
CA VAL A 87 -16.34 -63.16 -21.46
C VAL A 87 -15.78 -61.97 -20.69
N LYS A 88 -16.48 -60.82 -20.72
CA LYS A 88 -16.14 -59.66 -19.90
C LYS A 88 -16.90 -59.72 -18.57
N VAL A 89 -16.17 -59.53 -17.50
CA VAL A 89 -16.65 -59.75 -16.12
C VAL A 89 -16.28 -58.56 -15.25
N LEU A 90 -17.16 -58.26 -14.29
CA LEU A 90 -16.92 -57.28 -13.27
C LEU A 90 -16.46 -57.97 -11.99
N VAL A 91 -15.33 -57.49 -11.39
CA VAL A 91 -14.81 -58.01 -10.12
C VAL A 91 -15.81 -57.76 -8.99
N PRO A 92 -16.30 -58.78 -8.29
CA PRO A 92 -17.25 -58.60 -7.19
C PRO A 92 -16.68 -57.78 -6.05
N LYS A 93 -17.52 -57.02 -5.35
CA LYS A 93 -17.10 -56.18 -4.20
C LYS A 93 -16.48 -56.97 -3.05
N GLU A 94 -16.99 -58.18 -2.83
CA GLU A 94 -16.57 -59.09 -1.74
C GLU A 94 -15.52 -60.11 -2.21
N ALA A 95 -15.08 -60.02 -3.44
CA ALA A 95 -14.09 -60.96 -3.99
C ALA A 95 -12.76 -60.88 -3.26
N THR A 96 -12.15 -62.01 -3.07
CA THR A 96 -10.77 -62.17 -2.60
C THR A 96 -9.94 -62.87 -3.69
N THR A 97 -8.61 -62.66 -3.66
CA THR A 97 -7.72 -63.34 -4.58
C THR A 97 -8.04 -64.86 -4.63
N GLY A 98 -8.30 -65.38 -5.84
CA GLY A 98 -8.69 -66.77 -5.99
C GLY A 98 -8.67 -67.28 -7.42
N ARG A 99 -8.88 -68.59 -7.55
CA ARG A 99 -9.01 -69.22 -8.87
C ARG A 99 -10.27 -68.73 -9.57
N VAL A 100 -10.15 -68.58 -10.90
CA VAL A 100 -11.30 -68.28 -11.72
C VAL A 100 -11.92 -69.56 -12.22
N SER A 101 -13.20 -69.73 -12.01
CA SER A 101 -13.97 -70.83 -12.52
C SER A 101 -15.22 -70.34 -13.27
N VAL A 102 -15.67 -71.12 -14.22
CA VAL A 102 -16.87 -70.86 -15.00
C VAL A 102 -17.86 -71.98 -14.84
N ARG A 103 -19.11 -71.64 -14.60
CA ARG A 103 -20.21 -72.60 -14.63
C ARG A 103 -21.07 -72.30 -15.87
N PHE A 104 -21.04 -73.24 -16.81
CA PHE A 104 -21.81 -73.16 -18.03
C PHE A 104 -22.92 -74.21 -18.02
N MET A 105 -24.17 -73.81 -18.16
CA MET A 105 -25.36 -74.72 -18.07
C MET A 105 -25.32 -75.69 -16.89
N GLY A 106 -24.81 -75.23 -15.72
CA GLY A 106 -24.74 -76.04 -14.51
C GLY A 106 -23.50 -76.95 -14.39
N GLN A 107 -22.64 -77.03 -15.41
CA GLN A 107 -21.33 -77.71 -15.32
C GLN A 107 -20.25 -76.74 -14.95
N GLU A 108 -19.48 -77.04 -13.92
CA GLU A 108 -18.34 -76.22 -13.47
C GLU A 108 -17.06 -76.62 -14.19
N VAL A 109 -16.43 -75.61 -14.75
CA VAL A 109 -15.12 -75.71 -15.36
C VAL A 109 -14.13 -74.91 -14.53
N SER A 110 -13.34 -75.63 -13.75
CA SER A 110 -12.27 -74.99 -12.97
C SER A 110 -11.02 -74.79 -13.81
N SER A 111 -10.36 -73.67 -13.65
CA SER A 111 -9.09 -73.37 -14.30
C SER A 111 -7.95 -73.28 -13.26
N ASN A 112 -6.73 -73.27 -13.74
CA ASN A 112 -5.56 -72.90 -12.94
C ASN A 112 -5.28 -71.39 -12.95
N LEU A 113 -6.13 -70.60 -13.67
CA LEU A 113 -6.00 -69.17 -13.74
C LEU A 113 -6.39 -68.55 -12.42
N MET A 114 -5.53 -67.69 -11.92
CA MET A 114 -5.73 -66.95 -10.68
C MET A 114 -6.06 -65.51 -11.01
N TYR A 115 -7.05 -64.94 -10.36
CA TYR A 115 -7.27 -63.51 -10.37
C TYR A 115 -6.87 -62.94 -9.00
N ARG A 116 -5.93 -61.95 -9.04
CA ARG A 116 -5.50 -61.26 -7.85
C ARG A 116 -6.42 -60.06 -7.62
N VAL A 117 -7.23 -60.11 -6.55
CA VAL A 117 -8.02 -58.96 -6.12
C VAL A 117 -7.13 -58.07 -5.26
N MET A 118 -6.90 -56.84 -5.73
CA MET A 118 -6.06 -55.86 -5.05
C MET A 118 -6.81 -55.19 -3.92
N GLY A 119 -6.12 -54.99 -2.81
CA GLY A 119 -6.58 -54.19 -1.68
C GLY A 119 -6.63 -52.69 -2.00
N LYS A 120 -7.18 -51.90 -1.08
CA LYS A 120 -7.25 -50.44 -1.28
C LYS A 120 -5.83 -49.83 -1.32
N PRO A 121 -5.47 -49.12 -2.39
CA PRO A 121 -4.14 -48.49 -2.49
C PRO A 121 -3.93 -47.45 -1.40
N SER A 122 -2.73 -47.42 -0.82
CA SER A 122 -2.33 -46.44 0.19
C SER A 122 -0.92 -45.95 -0.06
N VAL A 123 -0.74 -44.64 -0.01
CA VAL A 123 0.59 -44.00 0.03
C VAL A 123 0.87 -43.57 1.46
N GLU A 124 1.93 -44.11 2.03
CA GLU A 124 2.35 -43.85 3.41
C GLU A 124 3.44 -42.79 3.48
N GLN A 125 4.34 -42.77 2.49
CA GLN A 125 5.46 -41.84 2.43
C GLN A 125 5.66 -41.26 1.03
N MET A 126 6.21 -40.05 1.03
CA MET A 126 6.76 -39.39 -0.15
C MET A 126 8.15 -38.85 0.19
N LYS A 127 9.11 -38.88 -0.75
CA LYS A 127 10.46 -38.36 -0.55
C LYS A 127 10.95 -37.66 -1.81
N PRO A 128 11.77 -36.59 -1.67
CA PRO A 128 12.26 -35.99 -0.44
C PRO A 128 11.18 -35.16 0.29
N LEU A 129 11.34 -35.01 1.61
CA LEU A 129 10.46 -34.20 2.45
C LEU A 129 11.19 -32.98 2.99
N PHE A 130 10.44 -31.90 3.18
CA PHE A 130 10.87 -30.67 3.82
C PHE A 130 9.77 -30.15 4.77
N GLY A 131 10.19 -29.59 5.90
CA GLY A 131 9.30 -29.01 6.91
C GLY A 131 9.37 -29.73 8.25
N THR A 132 8.69 -29.18 9.25
CA THR A 132 8.57 -29.78 10.60
C THR A 132 7.50 -30.86 10.59
N GLU A 133 7.56 -31.77 11.55
CA GLU A 133 6.56 -32.81 11.71
C GLU A 133 5.15 -32.21 11.78
N GLY A 134 4.23 -32.71 10.98
CA GLY A 134 2.86 -32.20 10.83
C GLY A 134 2.68 -31.14 9.74
N GLU A 135 3.73 -30.48 9.28
CA GLU A 135 3.71 -29.49 8.18
C GLU A 135 4.61 -29.86 7.00
N GLN A 136 5.06 -31.11 6.94
CA GLN A 136 5.94 -31.60 5.91
C GLN A 136 5.29 -31.54 4.52
N LYS A 137 6.13 -31.22 3.52
CA LYS A 137 5.77 -31.26 2.09
C LYS A 137 6.80 -32.06 1.33
N ALA A 138 6.37 -32.83 0.34
CA ALA A 138 7.28 -33.38 -0.65
C ALA A 138 7.81 -32.24 -1.51
N TRP A 139 9.05 -32.29 -1.97
CA TRP A 139 9.61 -31.22 -2.77
C TRP A 139 10.48 -31.77 -3.91
N GLY A 140 10.66 -30.95 -4.94
CA GLY A 140 11.55 -31.28 -6.06
C GLY A 140 11.71 -30.12 -7.03
N PHE A 141 12.75 -30.23 -7.85
CA PHE A 141 12.97 -29.38 -9.01
C PHE A 141 12.25 -29.98 -10.23
N VAL A 142 12.00 -29.20 -11.26
CA VAL A 142 11.58 -29.74 -12.55
C VAL A 142 12.60 -30.79 -13.02
N GLY A 143 12.15 -31.98 -13.38
CA GLY A 143 12.98 -33.10 -13.81
C GLY A 143 13.56 -33.93 -12.69
N SER A 144 13.45 -33.55 -11.41
CA SER A 144 13.86 -34.40 -10.27
C SER A 144 12.87 -35.53 -9.99
N GLU A 145 13.29 -36.52 -9.22
CA GLU A 145 12.46 -37.68 -8.87
C GLU A 145 11.80 -37.52 -7.52
N ILE A 146 10.51 -37.88 -7.45
CA ILE A 146 9.73 -38.02 -6.20
C ILE A 146 9.42 -39.50 -6.01
N THR A 147 9.78 -40.04 -4.85
CA THR A 147 9.51 -41.43 -4.46
C THR A 147 8.22 -41.48 -3.65
N PHE A 148 7.35 -42.39 -4.01
CA PHE A 148 6.13 -42.73 -3.28
C PHE A 148 6.28 -44.16 -2.76
N SER A 149 6.08 -44.38 -1.47
CA SER A 149 6.11 -45.71 -0.85
C SER A 149 4.79 -45.99 -0.13
N GLY A 150 4.30 -47.20 -0.18
CA GLY A 150 3.02 -47.61 0.40
C GLY A 150 2.69 -49.07 0.15
N SER A 151 1.40 -49.35 -0.05
CA SER A 151 0.91 -50.70 -0.30
C SER A 151 -0.17 -50.70 -1.39
N GLU A 152 -0.28 -51.80 -2.11
CA GLU A 152 -1.25 -52.02 -3.21
C GLU A 152 -1.16 -50.97 -4.31
N LEU A 153 0.10 -50.56 -4.66
CA LEU A 153 0.37 -49.52 -5.63
C LEU A 153 0.30 -49.96 -7.10
N GLY A 154 -0.67 -50.84 -7.42
CA GLY A 154 -0.93 -51.34 -8.75
C GLY A 154 -0.31 -52.74 -8.99
N GLY A 155 -0.74 -53.42 -10.02
CA GLY A 155 -0.15 -54.67 -10.50
C GLY A 155 0.84 -54.47 -11.60
N SER A 156 0.92 -53.27 -12.18
CA SER A 156 1.89 -52.84 -13.17
C SER A 156 2.16 -51.34 -13.09
N GLN A 157 3.23 -50.90 -13.73
CA GLN A 157 3.58 -49.48 -13.87
C GLN A 157 2.45 -48.64 -14.57
N GLU A 158 1.74 -49.28 -15.46
CA GLU A 158 0.67 -48.63 -16.28
C GLU A 158 -0.55 -48.26 -15.46
N ASP A 159 -0.74 -48.90 -14.29
CA ASP A 159 -1.83 -48.59 -13.38
C ASP A 159 -1.64 -47.26 -12.66
N VAL A 160 -0.40 -46.80 -12.49
CA VAL A 160 -0.07 -45.63 -11.70
C VAL A 160 -0.08 -44.37 -12.55
N LYS A 161 -0.90 -43.39 -12.14
CA LYS A 161 -0.95 -42.05 -12.79
C LYS A 161 -0.82 -40.97 -11.74
N VAL A 162 0.21 -40.14 -11.85
CA VAL A 162 0.45 -39.00 -11.00
C VAL A 162 0.35 -37.71 -11.81
N VAL A 163 -0.56 -36.81 -11.42
CA VAL A 163 -0.74 -35.51 -12.06
C VAL A 163 -0.35 -34.41 -11.10
N PHE A 164 0.61 -33.61 -11.51
CA PHE A 164 1.04 -32.42 -10.79
C PHE A 164 0.12 -31.24 -11.11
N LYS A 165 -0.19 -30.41 -10.11
CA LYS A 165 -0.93 -29.17 -10.35
C LYS A 165 -0.14 -28.31 -11.36
N GLY A 166 -0.86 -27.71 -12.32
CA GLY A 166 -0.27 -26.86 -13.37
C GLY A 166 0.21 -27.61 -14.61
N ALA A 167 0.45 -28.92 -14.54
CA ALA A 167 0.95 -29.73 -15.67
C ALA A 167 -0.14 -30.18 -16.67
N ALA A 168 -1.18 -29.37 -16.86
CA ALA A 168 -2.24 -29.54 -17.86
C ALA A 168 -2.89 -30.94 -17.93
N GLY A 169 -3.00 -31.64 -16.81
CA GLY A 169 -3.61 -32.97 -16.71
C GLY A 169 -2.79 -34.11 -17.28
N THR A 170 -1.55 -33.87 -17.70
CA THR A 170 -0.62 -34.89 -18.17
C THR A 170 -0.09 -35.71 -17.00
N SER A 171 -0.12 -37.05 -17.12
CA SER A 171 0.51 -37.92 -16.13
C SER A 171 2.03 -37.76 -16.15
N ALA A 172 2.64 -37.66 -14.97
CA ALA A 172 4.08 -37.62 -14.82
C ALA A 172 4.71 -38.95 -15.32
N GLU A 173 5.94 -38.86 -15.80
CA GLU A 173 6.73 -40.02 -16.20
C GLU A 173 7.05 -40.89 -14.96
N ILE A 174 6.71 -42.17 -15.01
CA ILE A 174 7.12 -43.16 -14.00
C ILE A 174 8.52 -43.64 -14.33
N VAL A 175 9.48 -43.37 -13.47
CA VAL A 175 10.89 -43.71 -13.66
C VAL A 175 11.18 -45.14 -13.24
N SER A 176 10.56 -45.58 -12.15
CA SER A 176 10.63 -46.95 -11.64
C SER A 176 9.35 -47.28 -10.87
N TRP A 177 9.03 -48.60 -10.84
CA TRP A 177 7.83 -49.07 -10.19
C TRP A 177 8.04 -50.44 -9.53
N SER A 178 7.42 -50.61 -8.40
CA SER A 178 7.11 -51.89 -7.75
C SER A 178 5.75 -51.75 -7.01
N GLU A 179 5.21 -52.83 -6.50
CA GLU A 179 3.94 -52.82 -5.77
C GLU A 179 3.96 -52.03 -4.46
N GLU A 180 5.15 -51.72 -3.92
CA GLU A 180 5.33 -51.01 -2.63
C GLU A 180 5.97 -49.61 -2.83
N GLU A 181 6.61 -49.36 -3.98
CA GLU A 181 7.32 -48.11 -4.24
C GLU A 181 7.35 -47.79 -5.74
N PHE A 182 7.11 -46.51 -6.03
CA PHE A 182 7.37 -46.00 -7.39
C PHE A 182 8.00 -44.60 -7.35
N LYS A 183 8.68 -44.26 -8.43
CA LYS A 183 9.27 -42.92 -8.61
C LYS A 183 8.69 -42.24 -9.83
N VAL A 184 8.42 -40.96 -9.67
CA VAL A 184 7.95 -40.10 -10.76
C VAL A 184 8.88 -38.94 -10.97
N LYS A 185 9.02 -38.50 -12.21
CA LYS A 185 9.74 -37.30 -12.58
C LYS A 185 8.83 -36.08 -12.53
N VAL A 186 9.28 -35.01 -11.88
CA VAL A 186 8.54 -33.74 -11.82
C VAL A 186 8.46 -33.14 -13.23
N PRO A 187 7.27 -32.96 -13.80
CA PRO A 187 7.13 -32.51 -15.18
C PRO A 187 7.34 -30.99 -15.32
N GLU A 188 7.62 -30.55 -16.55
CA GLU A 188 7.56 -29.14 -16.89
C GLU A 188 6.14 -28.59 -16.68
N GLY A 189 6.03 -27.33 -16.24
CA GLY A 189 4.76 -26.68 -15.94
C GLY A 189 4.13 -27.08 -14.61
N ALA A 190 4.75 -27.99 -13.84
CA ALA A 190 4.32 -28.28 -12.48
C ALA A 190 4.36 -27.03 -11.61
N VAL A 191 3.40 -26.89 -10.69
CA VAL A 191 3.40 -25.87 -9.65
C VAL A 191 3.11 -26.50 -8.30
N SER A 192 3.46 -25.84 -7.22
CA SER A 192 3.22 -26.32 -5.86
C SER A 192 1.74 -26.55 -5.59
N GLY A 193 1.41 -27.59 -4.84
CA GLY A 193 0.05 -27.93 -4.42
C GLY A 193 -0.20 -29.43 -4.28
N LYS A 194 -1.47 -29.80 -4.16
CA LYS A 194 -1.88 -31.20 -4.06
C LYS A 194 -1.64 -31.92 -5.38
N LEU A 195 -1.17 -33.15 -5.27
CA LEU A 195 -1.05 -34.08 -6.40
C LEU A 195 -2.34 -34.87 -6.55
N THR A 196 -2.66 -35.25 -7.77
CA THR A 196 -3.71 -36.23 -8.06
C THR A 196 -3.02 -37.55 -8.39
N LEU A 197 -3.26 -38.57 -7.56
CA LEU A 197 -2.74 -39.92 -7.74
C LEU A 197 -3.92 -40.87 -7.98
N THR A 198 -3.82 -41.67 -9.03
CA THR A 198 -4.70 -42.81 -9.28
C THR A 198 -3.89 -44.06 -9.47
N VAL A 199 -4.40 -45.17 -8.94
CA VAL A 199 -3.86 -46.52 -9.11
C VAL A 199 -5.00 -47.38 -9.66
N GLY A 200 -4.87 -47.84 -10.91
CA GLY A 200 -5.98 -48.45 -11.64
C GLY A 200 -7.18 -47.51 -11.70
N SER A 201 -8.32 -48.01 -11.22
CA SER A 201 -9.57 -47.24 -11.10
C SER A 201 -9.67 -46.41 -9.81
N GLN A 202 -8.75 -46.55 -8.85
CA GLN A 202 -8.84 -45.97 -7.53
C GLN A 202 -8.13 -44.62 -7.43
N SER A 203 -8.83 -43.63 -6.85
CA SER A 203 -8.21 -42.35 -6.46
C SER A 203 -7.53 -42.50 -5.09
N VAL A 204 -6.27 -42.07 -5.01
CA VAL A 204 -5.44 -42.22 -3.82
C VAL A 204 -5.06 -40.85 -3.26
N ASN A 205 -5.25 -40.68 -1.96
CA ASN A 205 -4.79 -39.48 -1.28
C ASN A 205 -3.28 -39.57 -1.01
N THR A 206 -2.57 -38.49 -1.33
CA THR A 206 -1.16 -38.37 -0.96
C THR A 206 -1.05 -37.76 0.44
N PRO A 207 -0.12 -38.25 1.31
CA PRO A 207 0.02 -37.77 2.68
C PRO A 207 0.55 -36.35 2.75
N TYR A 208 1.26 -35.87 1.71
CA TYR A 208 1.89 -34.56 1.65
C TYR A 208 1.53 -33.80 0.38
N GLU A 209 1.46 -32.47 0.48
CA GLU A 209 1.45 -31.61 -0.71
C GLU A 209 2.86 -31.53 -1.32
N PHE A 210 2.90 -31.27 -2.60
CA PHE A 210 4.14 -31.05 -3.34
C PHE A 210 4.52 -29.58 -3.32
N ARG A 211 5.82 -29.30 -3.10
CA ARG A 211 6.43 -27.99 -3.25
C ARG A 211 7.42 -28.04 -4.42
N LEU A 212 7.13 -27.25 -5.46
CA LEU A 212 8.09 -27.01 -6.52
C LEU A 212 9.18 -26.05 -6.00
N VAL A 213 10.43 -26.37 -6.23
CA VAL A 213 11.59 -25.57 -5.88
C VAL A 213 12.29 -25.16 -7.16
N GLU A 214 12.74 -23.91 -7.23
CA GLU A 214 13.61 -23.41 -8.30
C GLU A 214 15.07 -23.64 -7.92
N HIS A 215 15.94 -23.85 -8.91
CA HIS A 215 17.40 -23.91 -8.67
C HIS A 215 17.91 -22.56 -8.17
N ALA A 216 18.66 -22.62 -7.07
CA ALA A 216 19.19 -21.41 -6.45
C ALA A 216 20.35 -20.83 -7.26
N THR A 217 20.28 -19.54 -7.52
CA THR A 217 21.36 -18.77 -8.14
C THR A 217 21.58 -17.48 -7.35
N VAL A 218 22.83 -17.03 -7.23
CA VAL A 218 23.15 -15.74 -6.64
C VAL A 218 23.68 -14.79 -7.72
N SER A 219 23.17 -13.57 -7.74
CA SER A 219 23.56 -12.55 -8.71
C SER A 219 24.47 -11.47 -8.11
N GLY A 220 24.44 -11.29 -6.79
CA GLY A 220 25.22 -10.28 -6.11
C GLY A 220 25.12 -10.28 -4.60
N ILE A 221 25.98 -9.49 -3.99
CA ILE A 221 26.00 -9.17 -2.56
C ILE A 221 26.06 -7.65 -2.40
N THR A 222 25.20 -7.11 -1.57
CA THR A 222 25.11 -5.65 -1.33
C THR A 222 24.99 -5.38 0.18
N PRO A 223 25.87 -4.52 0.74
CA PRO A 223 27.09 -4.02 0.12
C PRO A 223 28.13 -5.13 -0.10
N ALA A 224 29.02 -4.98 -1.11
CA ALA A 224 30.11 -5.92 -1.37
C ALA A 224 31.31 -5.73 -0.41
N GLN A 225 31.26 -4.72 0.42
CA GLN A 225 32.19 -4.46 1.51
C GLN A 225 31.47 -3.85 2.71
N GLY A 226 31.95 -4.09 3.90
CA GLY A 226 31.32 -3.60 5.12
C GLY A 226 32.06 -4.02 6.38
N TYR A 227 31.44 -3.86 7.51
CA TYR A 227 32.03 -4.07 8.83
C TYR A 227 31.81 -5.49 9.34
N LYS A 228 32.53 -5.84 10.36
CA LYS A 228 32.20 -7.00 11.18
C LYS A 228 30.80 -6.82 11.78
N GLY A 229 29.97 -7.83 11.66
CA GLY A 229 28.61 -7.78 12.18
C GLY A 229 27.62 -6.90 11.40
N CYS A 230 28.02 -6.33 10.25
CA CYS A 230 27.10 -5.61 9.39
C CYS A 230 26.08 -6.55 8.73
N GLU A 231 25.03 -5.98 8.19
CA GLU A 231 24.04 -6.69 7.40
C GLU A 231 24.38 -6.59 5.91
N VAL A 232 24.33 -7.72 5.22
CA VAL A 232 24.48 -7.80 3.77
C VAL A 232 23.31 -8.54 3.16
N THR A 233 22.97 -8.17 1.95
CA THR A 233 21.92 -8.79 1.17
C THR A 233 22.53 -9.59 0.02
N LEU A 234 22.23 -10.88 -0.04
CA LEU A 234 22.44 -11.71 -1.21
C LEU A 234 21.21 -11.62 -2.10
N SER A 235 21.42 -11.27 -3.37
CA SER A 235 20.35 -11.24 -4.37
C SER A 235 20.47 -12.43 -5.30
N GLY A 236 19.36 -12.97 -5.80
CA GLY A 236 19.37 -14.15 -6.66
C GLY A 236 17.98 -14.61 -7.05
N LYS A 237 17.84 -15.92 -7.28
CA LYS A 237 16.57 -16.61 -7.50
C LYS A 237 16.61 -17.97 -6.82
N GLY A 238 15.46 -18.52 -6.47
CA GLY A 238 15.37 -19.83 -5.83
C GLY A 238 16.00 -19.90 -4.43
N LEU A 239 16.17 -18.74 -3.76
CA LEU A 239 16.91 -18.64 -2.50
C LEU A 239 16.12 -19.18 -1.29
N GLY A 240 14.82 -19.43 -1.45
CA GLY A 240 13.94 -19.97 -0.41
C GLY A 240 12.92 -18.95 0.13
N ASP A 241 12.47 -19.18 1.34
CA ASP A 241 11.55 -18.31 2.06
C ASP A 241 11.76 -18.42 3.58
N GLU A 242 10.98 -17.72 4.39
CA GLU A 242 11.10 -17.75 5.85
C GLU A 242 10.93 -19.15 6.46
N THR A 243 10.22 -20.08 5.79
CA THR A 243 10.10 -21.48 6.24
C THR A 243 11.39 -22.28 6.04
N THR A 244 12.25 -21.86 5.11
CA THR A 244 13.54 -22.48 4.78
C THR A 244 14.72 -21.83 5.48
N LYS A 245 14.52 -20.65 6.09
CA LYS A 245 15.54 -19.84 6.74
C LYS A 245 16.42 -20.63 7.74
N GLY A 246 15.81 -21.45 8.57
CA GLY A 246 16.56 -22.22 9.58
C GLY A 246 17.58 -23.23 9.01
N GLN A 247 17.41 -23.63 7.76
CA GLN A 247 18.28 -24.58 7.06
C GLN A 247 19.19 -23.91 6.03
N THR A 248 18.88 -22.63 5.68
CA THR A 248 19.72 -21.82 4.81
C THR A 248 20.97 -21.36 5.56
N LYS A 249 22.14 -21.55 4.97
CA LYS A 249 23.42 -21.22 5.57
C LYS A 249 24.28 -20.39 4.62
N VAL A 250 24.91 -19.37 5.16
CA VAL A 250 25.82 -18.48 4.43
C VAL A 250 27.16 -18.47 5.17
N TRP A 251 28.24 -18.65 4.46
CA TRP A 251 29.59 -18.60 5.01
C TRP A 251 30.40 -17.49 4.35
N PHE A 252 31.26 -16.87 5.15
CA PHE A 252 32.28 -15.93 4.74
C PHE A 252 33.64 -16.60 4.96
N GLY A 253 34.21 -17.22 3.90
CA GLY A 253 35.31 -18.17 4.04
C GLY A 253 34.87 -19.43 4.81
N ASP A 254 35.43 -19.61 6.00
CA ASP A 254 35.12 -20.71 6.94
C ASP A 254 34.16 -20.29 8.08
N LYS A 255 33.76 -19.01 8.14
CA LYS A 255 32.93 -18.47 9.20
C LYS A 255 31.47 -18.37 8.78
N ALA A 256 30.57 -18.84 9.64
CA ALA A 256 29.13 -18.79 9.37
C ALA A 256 28.55 -17.42 9.70
N GLY A 257 27.84 -16.84 8.74
CA GLY A 257 26.97 -15.67 8.96
C GLY A 257 25.63 -16.08 9.57
N THR A 258 24.95 -15.12 10.18
CA THR A 258 23.58 -15.33 10.71
C THR A 258 22.56 -14.88 9.69
N VAL A 259 21.73 -15.79 9.19
CA VAL A 259 20.61 -15.46 8.27
C VAL A 259 19.51 -14.75 9.06
N LEU A 260 19.21 -13.52 8.70
CA LEU A 260 18.21 -12.67 9.34
C LEU A 260 16.85 -12.81 8.67
N SER A 261 16.81 -12.83 7.34
CA SER A 261 15.60 -13.06 6.54
C SER A 261 15.91 -13.89 5.31
N CYS A 262 14.91 -14.60 4.81
CA CYS A 262 15.02 -15.42 3.62
C CYS A 262 13.77 -15.26 2.75
N GLU A 263 13.97 -14.80 1.52
CA GLU A 263 12.94 -14.61 0.49
C GLU A 263 13.45 -15.23 -0.82
N ASN A 264 12.57 -15.51 -1.77
CA ASN A 264 12.93 -16.20 -3.01
C ASN A 264 14.04 -15.52 -3.83
N GLU A 265 14.11 -14.18 -3.75
CA GLU A 265 15.09 -13.39 -4.51
C GLU A 265 16.13 -12.71 -3.63
N LYS A 266 16.02 -12.83 -2.31
CA LYS A 266 16.81 -12.06 -1.36
C LYS A 266 17.03 -12.79 -0.04
N ILE A 267 18.29 -12.84 0.42
CA ILE A 267 18.66 -13.29 1.76
C ILE A 267 19.41 -12.17 2.47
N THR A 268 18.96 -11.77 3.66
CA THR A 268 19.70 -10.84 4.51
C THR A 268 20.50 -11.62 5.54
N VAL A 269 21.79 -11.30 5.64
CA VAL A 269 22.75 -12.03 6.48
C VAL A 269 23.56 -11.06 7.32
N LYS A 270 23.70 -11.35 8.59
CA LYS A 270 24.65 -10.66 9.47
C LYS A 270 26.04 -11.28 9.30
N VAL A 271 27.00 -10.43 8.94
CA VAL A 271 28.42 -10.81 8.75
C VAL A 271 29.02 -11.27 10.07
N PRO A 272 29.87 -12.33 10.11
CA PRO A 272 30.53 -12.75 11.34
C PRO A 272 31.41 -11.66 11.97
N GLY A 273 31.44 -11.63 13.30
CA GLY A 273 32.21 -10.64 14.05
C GLY A 273 33.71 -10.95 14.18
N ASP A 274 34.11 -12.15 13.84
CA ASP A 274 35.50 -12.67 13.99
C ASP A 274 36.32 -12.68 12.70
N LEU A 275 35.85 -11.98 11.66
CA LEU A 275 36.57 -11.80 10.40
C LEU A 275 37.74 -10.80 10.57
N THR A 276 38.74 -10.87 9.70
CA THR A 276 39.89 -9.98 9.71
C THR A 276 39.64 -8.74 8.82
N ILE A 277 39.88 -7.56 9.37
CA ILE A 277 39.75 -6.28 8.64
C ILE A 277 40.77 -6.24 7.49
N GLY A 278 40.35 -5.68 6.35
CA GLY A 278 41.16 -5.55 5.15
C GLY A 278 41.13 -6.77 4.23
N GLN A 279 40.63 -7.91 4.69
CA GLN A 279 40.54 -9.14 3.88
C GLN A 279 39.25 -9.26 3.09
N SER A 280 39.33 -9.93 1.94
CA SER A 280 38.16 -10.34 1.14
C SER A 280 37.90 -11.82 1.35
N TYR A 281 36.65 -12.15 1.58
CA TYR A 281 36.18 -13.52 1.82
C TYR A 281 35.27 -13.97 0.68
N ASP A 282 35.42 -15.25 0.32
CA ASP A 282 34.45 -15.90 -0.55
C ASP A 282 33.18 -16.18 0.25
N VAL A 283 32.04 -15.74 -0.32
CA VAL A 283 30.72 -15.95 0.29
C VAL A 283 30.05 -17.13 -0.38
N LYS A 284 29.77 -18.17 0.40
CA LYS A 284 29.11 -19.41 -0.04
C LYS A 284 27.69 -19.48 0.53
N LEU A 285 26.78 -19.97 -0.29
CA LEU A 285 25.40 -20.19 0.09
C LEU A 285 25.02 -21.66 -0.03
N SER A 286 24.35 -22.20 0.98
CA SER A 286 23.60 -23.44 0.88
C SER A 286 22.15 -23.12 1.28
N THR A 287 21.24 -23.34 0.37
CA THR A 287 19.79 -23.26 0.66
C THR A 287 19.37 -24.55 1.38
N ALA A 288 18.11 -24.61 1.79
CA ALA A 288 17.52 -25.83 2.35
C ALA A 288 17.50 -27.02 1.36
N PHE A 289 17.66 -26.75 0.07
CA PHE A 289 17.46 -27.72 -1.00
C PHE A 289 18.74 -28.07 -1.75
N GLU A 290 19.70 -27.15 -1.86
CA GLU A 290 20.93 -27.34 -2.58
C GLU A 290 22.05 -26.39 -2.14
N THR A 291 23.29 -26.72 -2.50
CA THR A 291 24.44 -25.80 -2.33
C THR A 291 24.68 -25.06 -3.63
N VAL A 292 24.82 -23.73 -3.54
CA VAL A 292 25.05 -22.87 -4.70
C VAL A 292 26.55 -22.88 -5.03
N GLU A 293 26.91 -23.30 -6.24
CA GLU A 293 28.27 -23.35 -6.70
C GLU A 293 28.90 -21.97 -6.94
N GLN A 294 28.05 -20.97 -7.26
CA GLN A 294 28.51 -19.61 -7.49
C GLN A 294 28.94 -18.94 -6.19
N MET A 295 30.17 -18.39 -6.19
CA MET A 295 30.71 -17.67 -5.04
C MET A 295 30.72 -16.17 -5.27
N LEU A 296 30.31 -15.43 -4.26
CA LEU A 296 30.43 -13.98 -4.18
C LEU A 296 31.64 -13.58 -3.33
N LYS A 297 32.04 -12.31 -3.37
CA LYS A 297 33.12 -11.81 -2.53
C LYS A 297 32.63 -10.68 -1.64
N PHE A 298 33.05 -10.70 -0.38
CA PHE A 298 32.79 -9.65 0.60
C PHE A 298 34.13 -9.20 1.23
N LYS A 299 34.35 -7.87 1.22
CA LYS A 299 35.56 -7.28 1.83
C LYS A 299 35.20 -6.65 3.18
N VAL A 300 35.96 -7.03 4.22
CA VAL A 300 35.81 -6.40 5.55
C VAL A 300 36.60 -5.09 5.58
N VAL A 301 35.94 -3.99 5.91
CA VAL A 301 36.53 -2.64 6.01
C VAL A 301 36.60 -2.15 7.44
N GLU A 302 37.36 -1.07 7.68
CA GLU A 302 37.42 -0.41 8.98
C GLU A 302 36.11 0.32 9.29
N GLU A 303 35.76 0.34 10.56
CA GLU A 303 34.57 1.02 11.09
C GLU A 303 34.72 2.55 11.04
N PRO A 304 33.62 3.30 10.85
CA PRO A 304 33.61 4.75 11.05
C PRO A 304 34.02 5.12 12.47
N LYS A 305 34.91 6.11 12.58
CA LYS A 305 35.43 6.59 13.87
C LYS A 305 35.88 8.03 13.79
N ASP A 306 36.40 8.57 14.90
CA ASP A 306 36.96 9.91 15.00
C ASP A 306 35.95 10.98 14.51
N PHE A 307 34.71 10.86 14.99
CA PHE A 307 33.62 11.73 14.57
C PHE A 307 33.86 13.20 14.97
N THR A 308 33.59 14.11 14.06
CA THR A 308 33.73 15.57 14.20
C THR A 308 32.52 16.31 13.65
N GLY A 309 32.47 17.63 13.83
CA GLY A 309 31.35 18.50 13.44
C GLY A 309 30.48 18.88 14.66
N ASP A 310 29.18 19.01 14.43
CA ASP A 310 28.22 19.44 15.47
C ASP A 310 27.78 18.28 16.35
N ILE A 311 28.74 17.55 16.88
CA ILE A 311 28.48 16.29 17.61
C ILE A 311 28.22 16.47 19.11
N GLN A 312 28.22 17.71 19.63
CA GLN A 312 27.96 17.99 21.06
C GLN A 312 26.52 18.40 21.33
N SER A 313 25.96 19.23 20.46
CA SER A 313 24.59 19.71 20.61
C SER A 313 24.02 20.20 19.27
N GLY A 314 22.70 20.27 19.18
CA GLY A 314 21.98 20.86 18.04
C GLY A 314 20.59 21.33 18.44
N TYR A 315 19.90 21.98 17.52
CA TYR A 315 18.57 22.55 17.73
C TYR A 315 17.50 21.69 17.05
N LEU A 316 16.38 21.50 17.72
CA LEU A 316 15.25 20.73 17.22
C LEU A 316 14.83 21.22 15.82
N ALA A 317 14.56 20.29 14.88
CA ALA A 317 14.21 20.54 13.48
C ALA A 317 15.25 21.34 12.67
N ASN A 318 16.50 21.39 13.15
CA ASN A 318 17.61 22.07 12.48
C ASN A 318 18.71 21.09 12.08
N PRO A 319 19.53 21.43 11.07
CA PRO A 319 20.62 20.57 10.62
C PRO A 319 21.80 20.60 11.58
N ILE A 320 22.50 19.46 11.64
CA ILE A 320 23.86 19.34 12.17
C ILE A 320 24.77 18.76 11.10
N THR A 321 26.07 19.00 11.23
CA THR A 321 27.10 18.41 10.38
C THR A 321 27.83 17.32 11.17
N LEU A 322 28.00 16.15 10.57
CA LEU A 322 28.72 15.01 11.12
C LEU A 322 29.73 14.50 10.09
N SER A 323 30.97 14.39 10.46
CA SER A 323 32.05 13.84 9.66
C SER A 323 32.85 12.82 10.47
N GLY A 324 33.62 11.97 9.84
CA GLY A 324 34.47 10.99 10.51
C GLY A 324 35.46 10.33 9.57
N THR A 325 36.39 9.54 10.13
CA THR A 325 37.27 8.67 9.34
C THR A 325 36.56 7.38 8.99
N ASN A 326 36.90 6.77 7.84
CA ASN A 326 36.30 5.53 7.30
C ASN A 326 34.77 5.62 7.13
N MET A 327 34.24 6.79 6.87
CA MET A 327 32.81 6.95 6.55
C MET A 327 32.46 6.13 5.29
N PRO A 328 31.24 5.58 5.19
CA PRO A 328 30.79 4.85 4.01
C PRO A 328 30.95 5.65 2.71
N ALA A 329 31.01 4.97 1.56
CA ALA A 329 31.14 5.67 0.27
C ALA A 329 29.85 6.37 -0.17
N THR A 330 28.68 5.86 0.26
CA THR A 330 27.35 6.39 -0.05
C THR A 330 26.48 6.44 1.21
N ALA A 331 25.37 7.20 1.14
CA ALA A 331 24.42 7.30 2.24
C ALA A 331 23.28 6.30 2.18
N ASP A 332 23.25 5.38 1.20
CA ASP A 332 22.08 4.54 0.90
C ASP A 332 21.60 3.66 2.08
N ALA A 333 22.53 3.23 2.92
CA ALA A 333 22.24 2.42 4.10
C ALA A 333 22.42 3.18 5.42
N LEU A 334 22.78 4.49 5.33
CA LEU A 334 23.04 5.29 6.52
C LEU A 334 21.77 5.75 7.22
N LYS A 335 21.79 5.66 8.56
CA LYS A 335 20.81 6.29 9.42
C LYS A 335 21.53 7.02 10.55
N VAL A 336 21.03 8.18 10.90
CA VAL A 336 21.52 8.92 12.07
C VAL A 336 20.41 8.95 13.12
N MET A 337 20.71 8.46 14.31
CA MET A 337 19.74 8.32 15.38
C MET A 337 20.01 9.35 16.48
N PHE A 338 18.95 10.03 16.89
CA PHE A 338 18.90 10.91 18.05
C PHE A 338 18.05 10.23 19.14
N GLY A 339 18.68 9.40 19.96
CA GLY A 339 17.98 8.48 20.84
C GLY A 339 17.21 7.41 20.04
N ASP A 340 15.89 7.41 20.14
CA ASP A 340 14.99 6.51 19.41
C ASP A 340 14.44 7.11 18.11
N LYS A 341 14.82 8.34 17.75
CA LYS A 341 14.32 9.05 16.56
C LYS A 341 15.37 9.11 15.46
N GLU A 342 14.95 8.81 14.25
CA GLU A 342 15.80 8.87 13.05
C GLU A 342 15.81 10.30 12.47
N GLY A 343 17.01 10.86 12.28
CA GLY A 343 17.23 12.14 11.62
C GLY A 343 17.13 12.02 10.09
N LYS A 344 16.71 13.10 9.44
CA LYS A 344 16.64 13.18 7.99
C LYS A 344 17.98 13.60 7.42
N ILE A 345 18.63 12.74 6.65
CA ILE A 345 19.84 13.08 5.91
C ILE A 345 19.47 14.09 4.81
N LEU A 346 20.11 15.23 4.83
CA LEU A 346 19.90 16.33 3.86
C LEU A 346 20.94 16.28 2.74
N GLU A 347 22.21 16.00 3.10
CA GLU A 347 23.31 15.91 2.17
C GLU A 347 24.36 14.92 2.69
N TYR A 348 25.02 14.21 1.79
CA TYR A 348 26.19 13.39 2.07
C TYR A 348 27.24 13.61 0.97
N LYS A 349 28.40 14.08 1.36
CA LYS A 349 29.48 14.37 0.42
C LYS A 349 30.84 14.20 1.09
N ASP A 350 31.73 13.48 0.44
CA ASP A 350 33.13 13.29 0.85
C ASP A 350 33.31 12.87 2.33
N GLY A 351 32.41 11.99 2.83
CA GLY A 351 32.45 11.52 4.22
C GLY A 351 31.88 12.55 5.23
N SER A 352 31.30 13.64 4.75
CA SER A 352 30.57 14.60 5.56
C SER A 352 29.06 14.47 5.35
N LEU A 353 28.34 14.43 6.44
CA LEU A 353 26.90 14.23 6.51
C LEU A 353 26.23 15.46 7.09
N GLN A 354 25.22 16.00 6.38
CA GLN A 354 24.30 16.97 6.96
C GLN A 354 22.99 16.28 7.28
N VAL A 355 22.56 16.35 8.54
CA VAL A 355 21.36 15.66 9.02
C VAL A 355 20.50 16.59 9.86
N GLU A 356 19.20 16.58 9.61
CA GLU A 356 18.21 17.34 10.39
C GLU A 356 17.80 16.56 11.63
N ILE A 357 17.86 17.21 12.80
CA ILE A 357 17.35 16.67 14.05
C ILE A 357 15.82 16.56 13.93
N PRO A 358 15.22 15.41 14.25
CA PRO A 358 13.77 15.23 14.14
C PRO A 358 12.99 16.22 15.00
N SER A 359 11.93 16.80 14.43
CA SER A 359 11.05 17.74 15.17
C SER A 359 10.31 17.11 16.35
N ASN A 360 10.22 15.79 16.39
CA ASN A 360 9.62 15.00 17.46
C ASN A 360 10.64 14.34 18.40
N ALA A 361 11.90 14.71 18.31
CA ALA A 361 12.92 14.25 19.25
C ALA A 361 12.76 14.92 20.61
N SER A 362 13.17 14.22 21.66
CA SER A 362 13.11 14.77 23.03
C SER A 362 14.21 15.80 23.26
N ILE A 363 13.86 16.96 23.78
CA ILE A 363 14.81 17.98 24.20
C ILE A 363 15.61 17.44 25.41
N GLY A 364 16.91 17.71 25.43
CA GLY A 364 17.84 17.27 26.44
C GLY A 364 18.91 16.33 25.91
N LYS A 365 19.54 15.59 26.78
CA LYS A 365 20.64 14.69 26.44
C LYS A 365 20.12 13.36 25.87
N VAL A 366 20.58 13.00 24.68
CA VAL A 366 20.28 11.77 23.99
C VAL A 366 21.55 11.13 23.46
N LYS A 367 21.49 9.85 23.09
CA LYS A 367 22.57 9.19 22.35
C LYS A 367 22.47 9.60 20.89
N LEU A 368 23.53 10.15 20.33
CA LEU A 368 23.70 10.34 18.88
C LEU A 368 24.49 9.16 18.34
N SER A 369 23.93 8.44 17.39
CA SER A 369 24.59 7.31 16.72
C SER A 369 24.39 7.31 15.21
N LEU A 370 25.36 6.74 14.52
CA LEU A 370 25.33 6.42 13.11
C LEU A 370 25.04 4.94 12.96
N ILE A 371 24.09 4.56 12.13
CA ILE A 371 23.83 3.16 11.76
C ILE A 371 24.15 3.01 10.28
N ASP A 372 24.98 2.02 9.97
CA ASP A 372 25.29 1.63 8.60
C ASP A 372 25.27 0.10 8.47
N ALA A 373 24.54 -0.38 7.46
CA ALA A 373 24.38 -1.81 7.19
C ALA A 373 23.99 -2.62 8.45
N GLY A 374 23.13 -2.06 9.31
CA GLY A 374 22.66 -2.69 10.55
C GLY A 374 23.64 -2.64 11.74
N VAL A 375 24.79 -1.98 11.59
CA VAL A 375 25.75 -1.77 12.69
C VAL A 375 25.61 -0.35 13.25
N GLU A 376 25.50 -0.25 14.58
CA GLU A 376 25.42 1.04 15.27
C GLU A 376 26.82 1.50 15.72
N PHE A 377 27.18 2.75 15.38
CA PHE A 377 28.39 3.44 15.81
C PHE A 377 27.99 4.64 16.68
N VAL A 378 28.39 4.62 17.95
CA VAL A 378 28.09 5.72 18.87
C VAL A 378 28.95 6.91 18.53
N VAL A 379 28.31 8.03 18.15
CA VAL A 379 28.97 9.30 17.85
C VAL A 379 29.17 10.10 19.14
N ASN A 380 28.10 10.24 19.94
CA ASN A 380 28.13 10.87 21.26
C ASN A 380 27.00 10.33 22.12
N ASP A 381 27.29 9.81 23.29
CA ASP A 381 26.31 9.25 24.23
C ASP A 381 25.53 10.32 25.01
N LYS A 382 25.93 11.59 24.89
CA LYS A 382 25.39 12.76 25.64
C LYS A 382 25.13 13.96 24.74
N PHE A 383 24.76 13.71 23.49
CA PHE A 383 24.37 14.77 22.55
C PHE A 383 23.19 15.56 23.11
N GLU A 384 23.29 16.90 23.15
CA GLU A 384 22.25 17.76 23.71
C GLU A 384 21.34 18.35 22.64
N ILE A 385 20.07 17.95 22.61
CA ILE A 385 19.04 18.57 21.78
C ILE A 385 18.47 19.78 22.53
N LYS A 386 18.56 20.95 21.90
CA LYS A 386 18.06 22.23 22.43
C LYS A 386 16.77 22.62 21.68
N ALA A 387 15.91 23.39 22.36
CA ALA A 387 14.76 24.00 21.72
C ALA A 387 15.21 25.05 20.70
N ALA A 388 14.66 25.00 19.48
CA ALA A 388 14.95 26.01 18.46
C ALA A 388 14.18 27.32 18.72
N PRO A 389 14.72 28.47 18.29
CA PRO A 389 13.97 29.72 18.25
C PRO A 389 12.74 29.61 17.36
N VAL A 390 11.61 30.16 17.81
CA VAL A 390 10.33 30.16 17.10
C VAL A 390 9.73 31.56 17.12
N ILE A 391 9.27 32.06 15.96
CA ILE A 391 8.42 33.25 15.90
C ILE A 391 6.96 32.82 16.08
N GLU A 392 6.26 33.42 17.01
CA GLU A 392 4.82 33.20 17.24
C GLU A 392 3.97 34.34 16.68
N TYR A 393 4.50 35.57 16.76
CA TYR A 393 3.86 36.75 16.22
C TYR A 393 4.91 37.73 15.67
N CYS A 394 4.57 38.39 14.58
CA CYS A 394 5.32 39.46 13.95
C CYS A 394 4.32 40.54 13.53
N ASP A 395 4.65 41.83 13.74
CA ASP A 395 3.84 42.91 13.22
C ASP A 395 3.70 42.79 11.69
N VAL A 396 2.48 42.79 11.17
CA VAL A 396 2.19 42.68 9.74
C VAL A 396 2.27 44.01 9.02
N ALA A 397 2.24 45.12 9.75
CA ALA A 397 2.44 46.47 9.25
C ALA A 397 3.08 47.34 10.35
N VAL A 398 3.89 48.31 9.92
CA VAL A 398 4.57 49.25 10.83
C VAL A 398 4.87 50.55 10.09
N PHE A 399 4.95 51.69 10.79
CA PHE A 399 5.45 52.91 10.22
C PHE A 399 6.99 52.95 10.21
N ALA A 400 7.57 53.47 9.15
CA ALA A 400 9.01 53.69 9.08
C ALA A 400 9.48 54.63 10.22
N GLY A 401 10.58 54.30 10.87
CA GLY A 401 11.06 55.01 12.07
C GLY A 401 10.47 54.53 13.40
N GLU A 402 9.41 53.74 13.41
CA GLU A 402 8.82 53.19 14.60
C GLU A 402 9.44 51.86 15.03
N THR A 403 9.11 51.44 16.26
CA THR A 403 9.59 50.20 16.81
C THR A 403 8.70 49.04 16.40
N MET A 404 9.28 48.07 15.69
CA MET A 404 8.67 46.80 15.38
C MET A 404 8.92 45.78 16.47
N LYS A 405 7.94 44.94 16.72
CA LYS A 405 7.96 43.88 17.73
C LYS A 405 7.75 42.51 17.11
N ILE A 406 8.61 41.57 17.49
CA ILE A 406 8.47 40.15 17.17
C ILE A 406 8.41 39.40 18.48
N THR A 407 7.43 38.54 18.67
CA THR A 407 7.34 37.66 19.85
C THR A 407 7.47 36.19 19.46
N GLY A 408 7.92 35.38 20.40
CA GLY A 408 8.14 33.97 20.20
C GLY A 408 8.71 33.28 21.43
N ALA A 409 9.46 32.21 21.20
CA ALA A 409 10.10 31.43 22.23
C ALA A 409 11.58 31.15 21.87
N ASN A 410 12.44 31.02 22.87
CA ASN A 410 13.87 30.73 22.76
C ASN A 410 14.66 31.77 21.93
N LEU A 411 14.18 32.99 21.83
CA LEU A 411 14.78 34.03 21.00
C LEU A 411 16.11 34.55 21.52
N SER A 412 16.42 34.33 22.78
CA SER A 412 17.70 34.70 23.41
C SER A 412 18.76 33.60 23.35
N ALA A 413 18.40 32.37 22.95
CA ALA A 413 19.25 31.18 23.00
C ALA A 413 20.55 31.30 22.17
N LEU A 414 20.53 32.15 21.12
CA LEU A 414 21.64 32.36 20.19
C LEU A 414 21.85 33.83 19.89
N HIS A 415 23.01 34.15 19.28
CA HIS A 415 23.20 35.49 18.73
C HIS A 415 22.30 35.69 17.51
N VAL A 416 21.46 36.73 17.59
CA VAL A 416 20.51 37.03 16.49
C VAL A 416 20.99 38.24 15.69
N THR A 417 21.03 38.09 14.39
CA THR A 417 21.16 39.21 13.46
C THR A 417 19.80 39.46 12.81
N VAL A 418 19.28 40.67 12.94
CA VAL A 418 18.00 41.09 12.37
C VAL A 418 18.23 41.84 11.07
N MET A 419 17.63 41.34 10.00
CA MET A 419 17.59 42.00 8.69
C MET A 419 16.15 42.40 8.38
N ILE A 420 15.94 43.62 7.92
CA ILE A 420 14.67 44.08 7.35
C ILE A 420 14.88 44.58 5.94
N GLY A 421 14.23 43.97 4.96
CA GLY A 421 14.63 44.12 3.56
C GLY A 421 16.10 43.74 3.39
N ASN A 422 16.93 44.70 2.89
CA ASN A 422 18.37 44.51 2.69
C ASN A 422 19.22 45.18 3.77
N GLN A 423 18.63 45.63 4.88
CA GLN A 423 19.32 46.43 5.90
C GLN A 423 19.41 45.63 7.21
N GLN A 424 20.62 45.56 7.77
CA GLN A 424 20.82 45.06 9.12
C GLN A 424 20.48 46.14 10.14
N VAL A 425 19.72 45.77 11.18
CA VAL A 425 19.31 46.68 12.26
C VAL A 425 19.76 46.18 13.61
N SER A 426 20.02 47.15 14.50
CA SER A 426 20.29 46.85 15.92
C SER A 426 18.96 46.49 16.60
N SER A 427 18.97 45.43 17.41
CA SER A 427 17.80 44.98 18.10
C SER A 427 18.05 44.80 19.62
N THR A 428 17.02 44.96 20.39
CA THR A 428 16.98 44.49 21.78
C THR A 428 16.22 43.16 21.83
N ARG A 429 16.60 42.27 22.75
CA ARG A 429 16.00 40.93 22.79
C ARG A 429 15.85 40.42 24.23
N SER A 430 14.83 39.63 24.39
CA SER A 430 14.62 38.71 25.50
C SER A 430 14.38 37.30 24.97
N ASP A 431 14.06 36.36 25.83
CA ASP A 431 13.73 34.99 25.38
C ASP A 431 12.41 34.91 24.59
N THR A 432 11.52 35.88 24.81
CA THR A 432 10.18 35.91 24.24
C THR A 432 9.93 37.06 23.27
N GLU A 433 10.89 37.98 23.12
CA GLU A 433 10.66 39.20 22.34
C GLU A 433 11.95 39.73 21.71
N ILE A 434 11.83 40.20 20.46
CA ILE A 434 12.84 40.99 19.74
C ILE A 434 12.17 42.29 19.33
N THR A 435 12.84 43.44 19.62
CA THR A 435 12.39 44.74 19.14
C THR A 435 13.53 45.49 18.46
N PHE A 436 13.18 46.24 17.42
CA PHE A 436 14.11 47.08 16.64
C PHE A 436 13.37 48.26 15.99
N THR A 437 14.10 49.32 15.70
CA THR A 437 13.54 50.45 14.97
C THR A 437 13.59 50.17 13.46
N VAL A 438 12.47 50.33 12.79
CA VAL A 438 12.37 50.22 11.33
C VAL A 438 13.07 51.37 10.66
N PRO A 439 14.00 51.16 9.71
CA PRO A 439 14.68 52.24 8.98
C PRO A 439 13.70 53.20 8.30
N ALA A 440 13.93 54.51 8.48
CA ALA A 440 13.03 55.56 7.99
C ALA A 440 12.96 55.64 6.44
N ASN A 441 13.87 55.03 5.73
CA ASN A 441 13.94 54.98 4.26
C ASN A 441 13.29 53.73 3.66
N LEU A 442 12.67 52.86 4.45
CA LEU A 442 11.95 51.69 3.95
C LEU A 442 10.47 52.02 3.72
N SER A 443 9.91 51.40 2.69
CA SER A 443 8.47 51.46 2.40
C SER A 443 8.04 50.26 1.58
N GLY A 444 6.74 49.90 1.66
CA GLY A 444 6.16 48.76 0.96
C GLY A 444 6.38 47.43 1.68
N ASP A 445 6.09 46.34 0.98
CA ASP A 445 6.22 44.98 1.55
C ASP A 445 7.66 44.56 1.60
N VAL A 446 8.15 44.22 2.78
CA VAL A 446 9.54 43.78 3.02
C VAL A 446 9.54 42.54 3.91
N LYS A 447 10.61 41.75 3.77
CA LYS A 447 10.87 40.62 4.65
C LYS A 447 11.71 41.03 5.85
N VAL A 448 11.36 40.49 7.01
CA VAL A 448 12.22 40.49 8.18
C VAL A 448 12.79 39.09 8.35
N ILE A 449 14.12 39.03 8.45
CA ILE A 449 14.85 37.77 8.60
C ILE A 449 15.64 37.81 9.92
N LEU A 450 15.40 36.81 10.77
CA LEU A 450 16.15 36.57 11.98
C LEU A 450 17.17 35.45 11.75
N ASN A 451 18.44 35.79 11.66
CA ASN A 451 19.53 34.83 11.54
C ASN A 451 20.08 34.48 12.91
N PHE A 452 19.99 33.22 13.29
CA PHE A 452 20.43 32.71 14.58
C PHE A 452 21.82 32.04 14.57
N GLY A 453 22.52 32.02 13.42
CA GLY A 453 23.82 31.39 13.23
C GLY A 453 23.78 30.23 12.24
N GLU A 454 24.93 29.52 12.10
CA GLU A 454 25.14 28.59 10.99
C GLU A 454 24.24 27.34 11.03
N ASN A 455 23.89 26.83 12.17
CA ASN A 455 23.16 25.55 12.29
C ASN A 455 21.70 25.72 12.75
N VAL A 456 21.16 26.92 12.55
CA VAL A 456 19.74 27.19 12.83
C VAL A 456 19.15 27.91 11.62
N ARG A 457 18.08 27.37 11.13
CA ARG A 457 17.35 27.97 9.99
C ARG A 457 16.91 29.38 10.36
N PRO A 458 17.09 30.36 9.46
CA PRO A 458 16.54 31.68 9.66
C PRO A 458 15.02 31.61 9.86
N ALA A 459 14.49 32.44 10.75
CA ALA A 459 13.05 32.64 10.84
C ALA A 459 12.69 33.91 10.06
N GLU A 460 11.59 33.89 9.33
CA GLU A 460 11.16 34.96 8.44
C GLU A 460 9.73 35.37 8.75
N CYS A 461 9.44 36.67 8.57
CA CYS A 461 8.08 37.19 8.47
C CYS A 461 8.02 38.33 7.45
N GLU A 462 6.84 38.62 6.96
CA GLU A 462 6.56 39.70 6.01
C GLU A 462 5.89 40.86 6.74
N VAL A 463 6.28 42.09 6.41
CA VAL A 463 5.73 43.29 6.99
C VAL A 463 5.56 44.39 5.93
N THR A 464 4.43 45.07 5.97
CA THR A 464 4.20 46.26 5.15
C THR A 464 4.69 47.49 5.90
N VAL A 465 5.70 48.16 5.36
CA VAL A 465 6.24 49.41 5.92
C VAL A 465 5.56 50.61 5.29
N LEU A 466 4.83 51.36 6.10
CA LEU A 466 4.20 52.61 5.70
C LEU A 466 5.15 53.79 5.97
N PRO A 467 5.10 54.88 5.19
CA PRO A 467 5.94 56.03 5.45
C PRO A 467 5.74 56.61 6.84
N ALA A 468 6.80 57.12 7.42
CA ALA A 468 6.78 57.81 8.71
C ALA A 468 6.01 59.10 8.62
N GLN A 469 4.70 59.08 8.84
CA GLN A 469 3.90 60.31 8.89
C GLN A 469 2.65 60.19 9.78
N THR A 470 2.33 61.23 10.49
CA THR A 470 1.00 61.53 11.00
C THR A 470 0.25 62.33 9.91
N GLY A 471 -1.08 62.20 9.86
CA GLY A 471 -1.92 62.81 8.85
C GLY A 471 -2.38 61.82 7.77
N ASP A 472 -2.50 62.32 6.56
CA ASP A 472 -3.10 61.57 5.45
C ASP A 472 -2.21 60.40 4.96
N ILE A 473 -2.69 59.18 5.14
CA ILE A 473 -2.05 57.95 4.71
C ILE A 473 -2.87 57.18 3.65
N THR A 474 -3.93 57.83 3.14
CA THR A 474 -4.91 57.20 2.25
C THR A 474 -4.27 56.42 1.09
N ASN A 475 -3.39 57.06 0.34
CA ASN A 475 -2.77 56.45 -0.82
C ASN A 475 -1.75 55.32 -0.55
N TYR A 476 -1.48 55.07 0.75
CA TYR A 476 -0.61 53.96 1.17
C TYR A 476 -1.43 52.73 1.64
N VAL A 477 -2.71 52.96 1.96
CA VAL A 477 -3.58 51.91 2.53
C VAL A 477 -4.78 51.56 1.64
N LEU A 478 -5.23 52.53 0.83
CA LEU A 478 -6.32 52.32 -0.12
C LEU A 478 -5.92 52.92 -1.47
N GLU A 479 -6.43 52.38 -2.56
CA GLU A 479 -6.30 52.92 -3.89
C GLU A 479 -7.66 53.47 -4.40
N ASN A 480 -7.60 54.39 -5.35
CA ASN A 480 -8.80 54.92 -6.04
C ASN A 480 -9.87 55.41 -5.06
N THR A 481 -9.50 56.42 -4.26
CA THR A 481 -10.28 56.87 -3.10
C THR A 481 -10.90 58.25 -3.29
N SER A 482 -10.70 58.91 -4.43
CA SER A 482 -11.26 60.23 -4.71
C SER A 482 -11.74 60.40 -6.16
N SER A 483 -12.73 61.23 -6.35
CA SER A 483 -13.29 61.59 -7.65
C SER A 483 -12.27 62.41 -8.48
N PRO A 484 -12.16 62.16 -9.81
CA PRO A 484 -12.86 61.09 -10.53
C PRO A 484 -12.28 59.70 -10.24
N PHE A 485 -13.13 58.79 -9.79
CA PHE A 485 -12.71 57.42 -9.54
C PHE A 485 -12.37 56.68 -10.82
N ALA A 486 -11.29 55.93 -10.82
CA ALA A 486 -10.87 55.11 -11.96
C ALA A 486 -11.78 53.87 -12.09
N ILE A 487 -12.30 53.65 -13.30
CA ILE A 487 -13.15 52.51 -13.64
C ILE A 487 -12.27 51.40 -14.22
N GLU A 488 -12.55 50.14 -13.81
CA GLU A 488 -11.96 48.96 -14.38
C GLU A 488 -13.05 47.92 -14.66
N GLY A 489 -13.30 47.64 -15.95
CA GLY A 489 -14.41 46.78 -16.37
C GLY A 489 -15.77 47.39 -15.97
N ASN A 490 -16.57 46.64 -15.23
CA ASN A 490 -17.87 47.09 -14.67
C ASN A 490 -17.76 47.54 -13.19
N GLY A 491 -16.54 47.73 -12.69
CA GLY A 491 -16.25 48.07 -11.31
C GLY A 491 -15.40 49.32 -11.16
N LEU A 492 -15.05 49.64 -9.92
CA LEU A 492 -14.05 50.61 -9.56
C LEU A 492 -12.70 49.92 -9.35
N LYS A 493 -11.65 50.45 -9.94
CA LYS A 493 -10.28 49.91 -9.81
C LYS A 493 -9.93 49.73 -8.31
N GLY A 494 -9.47 48.53 -7.95
CA GLY A 494 -9.05 48.19 -6.59
C GLY A 494 -10.19 47.92 -5.61
N TRP A 495 -11.46 48.20 -5.98
CA TRP A 495 -12.60 47.93 -5.13
C TRP A 495 -13.36 46.67 -5.51
N ASN A 496 -13.60 45.82 -4.56
CA ASN A 496 -14.33 44.55 -4.71
C ASN A 496 -15.78 44.71 -4.29
N THR A 497 -16.68 43.96 -4.93
CA THR A 497 -18.09 43.86 -4.53
C THR A 497 -18.44 42.42 -4.16
N ASN A 498 -19.35 42.25 -3.21
CA ASN A 498 -19.95 40.95 -2.97
C ASN A 498 -21.04 40.62 -4.01
N SER A 499 -21.51 39.39 -4.09
CA SER A 499 -22.50 38.91 -5.05
C SER A 499 -23.89 39.54 -4.88
N ILE A 500 -24.10 40.27 -3.79
CA ILE A 500 -25.39 40.92 -3.44
C ILE A 500 -25.37 42.39 -3.83
N PHE A 501 -24.21 42.98 -4.09
CA PHE A 501 -24.07 44.37 -4.49
C PHE A 501 -24.85 44.62 -5.79
N TYR A 502 -25.64 45.70 -5.82
CA TYR A 502 -26.52 46.00 -6.95
C TYR A 502 -25.99 47.15 -7.81
N GLY A 503 -26.01 46.93 -9.13
CA GLY A 503 -25.64 47.96 -10.10
C GLY A 503 -24.10 48.13 -10.24
N ASN A 504 -23.71 49.15 -10.98
CA ASN A 504 -22.32 49.56 -11.06
C ASN A 504 -21.92 50.29 -9.77
N PRO A 505 -20.73 50.03 -9.21
CA PRO A 505 -20.25 50.74 -8.02
C PRO A 505 -19.81 52.19 -8.32
N TYR A 506 -20.18 52.72 -9.46
CA TYR A 506 -19.88 54.10 -9.88
C TYR A 506 -21.02 54.72 -10.65
N VAL A 507 -21.04 56.04 -10.67
CA VAL A 507 -21.90 56.89 -11.51
C VAL A 507 -21.10 57.98 -12.16
N GLU A 508 -21.35 58.21 -13.45
CA GLU A 508 -20.79 59.35 -14.22
C GLU A 508 -21.88 60.47 -14.26
N LYS A 509 -21.56 61.58 -13.63
CA LYS A 509 -22.51 62.72 -13.54
C LYS A 509 -21.71 64.04 -13.55
N ASP A 510 -22.12 65.00 -14.39
CA ASP A 510 -21.55 66.34 -14.48
C ASP A 510 -20.03 66.37 -14.73
N GLY A 511 -19.53 65.41 -15.52
CA GLY A 511 -18.09 65.26 -15.84
C GLY A 511 -17.25 64.64 -14.74
N ASN A 512 -17.83 64.16 -13.67
CA ASN A 512 -17.19 63.46 -12.57
C ASN A 512 -17.58 61.95 -12.53
N VAL A 513 -16.70 61.14 -12.03
CA VAL A 513 -16.96 59.76 -11.67
C VAL A 513 -16.97 59.66 -10.15
N TRP A 514 -18.12 59.37 -9.58
CA TRP A 514 -18.29 59.18 -8.15
C TRP A 514 -18.50 57.68 -7.83
N MET A 515 -18.04 57.26 -6.68
CA MET A 515 -18.39 55.95 -6.15
C MET A 515 -19.88 55.91 -5.83
N ALA A 516 -20.57 54.89 -6.31
CA ALA A 516 -22.02 54.79 -6.19
C ALA A 516 -22.46 53.57 -5.37
N LEU A 517 -23.24 53.83 -4.34
CA LEU A 517 -23.95 52.84 -3.54
C LEU A 517 -25.41 52.92 -3.91
N ASN A 518 -25.93 51.97 -4.68
CA ASN A 518 -27.27 51.98 -5.26
C ASN A 518 -28.13 50.90 -4.63
N GLY A 519 -29.45 51.18 -4.52
CA GLY A 519 -30.45 50.25 -4.03
C GLY A 519 -31.43 49.77 -5.11
N LYS A 520 -31.87 48.54 -5.00
CA LYS A 520 -33.00 47.96 -5.75
C LYS A 520 -33.67 46.88 -4.92
N ASN A 521 -35.00 46.94 -4.87
CA ASN A 521 -35.84 45.94 -4.18
C ASN A 521 -35.37 45.65 -2.74
N ASN A 522 -35.05 46.71 -1.97
CA ASN A 522 -34.46 46.56 -0.64
C ASN A 522 -33.23 45.64 -0.66
N THR A 523 -32.19 46.02 -1.46
CA THR A 523 -30.95 45.29 -1.55
C THR A 523 -30.26 45.26 -0.19
N TRP A 524 -30.36 44.12 0.46
CA TRP A 524 -29.81 43.90 1.79
C TRP A 524 -28.38 43.36 1.67
N ASN A 525 -27.46 43.96 2.44
CA ASN A 525 -26.10 43.47 2.58
C ASN A 525 -25.21 43.51 1.31
N GLY A 526 -25.49 44.44 0.38
CA GLY A 526 -24.51 44.77 -0.66
C GLY A 526 -23.23 45.31 0.00
N ALA A 527 -22.06 44.87 -0.44
CA ALA A 527 -20.76 45.33 0.08
C ALA A 527 -19.83 45.78 -1.04
N LEU A 528 -19.09 46.87 -0.78
CA LEU A 528 -18.05 47.43 -1.63
C LEU A 528 -16.83 47.69 -0.75
N PHE A 529 -15.68 47.04 -1.02
CA PHE A 529 -14.57 47.01 -0.06
C PHE A 529 -13.18 46.85 -0.71
N GLN A 530 -12.17 47.21 0.05
CA GLN A 530 -10.76 46.88 -0.19
C GLN A 530 -10.16 46.21 1.04
N SER A 531 -9.08 45.44 0.85
CA SER A 531 -8.28 44.86 1.94
C SER A 531 -6.87 45.45 1.95
N THR A 532 -6.38 45.73 3.15
CA THR A 532 -5.06 46.30 3.39
C THR A 532 -4.51 45.80 4.74
N THR A 533 -3.35 46.31 5.13
CA THR A 533 -2.81 46.15 6.49
C THR A 533 -2.66 47.51 7.16
N LEU A 534 -3.05 47.61 8.40
CA LEU A 534 -2.85 48.81 9.19
C LEU A 534 -1.90 48.54 10.36
N PRO A 535 -0.90 49.39 10.59
CA PRO A 535 -0.09 49.38 11.80
C PRO A 535 -0.91 49.57 13.08
N LYS A 536 -0.32 49.28 14.22
CA LYS A 536 -0.83 49.77 15.49
C LYS A 536 -0.89 51.30 15.45
N GLY A 537 -1.97 51.89 15.96
CA GLY A 537 -2.10 53.35 15.96
C GLY A 537 -3.55 53.80 16.10
N LYS A 538 -3.73 55.13 16.10
CA LYS A 538 -5.05 55.76 16.11
C LYS A 538 -5.35 56.36 14.72
N TYR A 539 -6.53 56.05 14.22
CA TYR A 539 -6.92 56.38 12.85
C TYR A 539 -8.21 57.17 12.81
N ARG A 540 -8.30 58.15 11.88
CA ARG A 540 -9.53 58.81 11.50
C ARG A 540 -9.86 58.43 10.07
N PHE A 541 -11.06 57.86 9.88
CA PHE A 541 -11.65 57.61 8.58
C PHE A 541 -12.68 58.66 8.25
N SER A 542 -12.56 59.28 7.09
CA SER A 542 -13.45 60.33 6.63
C SER A 542 -14.05 59.97 5.27
N ILE A 543 -15.35 60.19 5.12
CA ILE A 543 -16.10 59.91 3.90
C ILE A 543 -16.80 61.21 3.47
N THR A 544 -16.57 61.71 2.27
CA THR A 544 -17.24 62.87 1.72
C THR A 544 -18.38 62.41 0.80
N VAL A 545 -19.61 62.71 1.20
CA VAL A 545 -20.81 62.40 0.44
C VAL A 545 -21.06 63.54 -0.54
N ALA A 546 -21.12 63.20 -1.85
CA ALA A 546 -21.32 64.17 -2.94
C ALA A 546 -22.81 64.41 -3.26
N ASP A 547 -23.61 63.34 -3.19
CA ASP A 547 -25.06 63.39 -3.50
C ASP A 547 -25.75 62.22 -2.80
N VAL A 548 -27.04 62.40 -2.43
CA VAL A 548 -27.79 61.37 -1.70
C VAL A 548 -29.28 61.45 -1.96
N ASP A 549 -29.89 60.31 -2.23
CA ASP A 549 -31.34 60.09 -2.07
C ASP A 549 -31.56 58.81 -1.25
N ALA A 550 -31.45 58.89 0.06
CA ALA A 550 -31.57 57.75 0.96
C ALA A 550 -33.00 57.55 1.52
N GLY A 551 -33.95 58.42 1.21
CA GLY A 551 -35.30 58.33 1.75
C GLY A 551 -35.38 58.46 3.28
N THR A 552 -36.54 58.19 3.85
CA THR A 552 -36.78 58.49 5.28
C THR A 552 -36.71 57.27 6.20
N ASN A 553 -36.90 56.03 5.73
CA ASN A 553 -36.97 54.85 6.60
C ASN A 553 -36.30 53.63 6.00
N ARG A 554 -35.64 52.83 6.84
CA ARG A 554 -35.03 51.54 6.57
C ARG A 554 -33.85 51.51 5.57
N ASN A 555 -33.28 52.63 5.20
CA ASN A 555 -32.09 52.69 4.40
C ASN A 555 -30.88 52.89 5.30
N VAL A 556 -29.87 51.99 5.19
CA VAL A 556 -28.67 52.04 5.99
C VAL A 556 -27.45 51.99 5.08
N VAL A 557 -26.45 52.81 5.33
CA VAL A 557 -25.14 52.77 4.71
C VAL A 557 -24.12 52.84 5.82
N LEU A 558 -23.46 51.69 6.06
CA LEU A 558 -22.41 51.57 7.04
C LEU A 558 -21.06 51.62 6.35
N PHE A 559 -20.15 52.46 6.83
CA PHE A 559 -18.74 52.39 6.54
C PHE A 559 -18.07 51.68 7.70
N ALA A 560 -17.30 50.61 7.43
CA ALA A 560 -16.78 49.75 8.47
C ALA A 560 -15.33 49.27 8.18
N VAL A 561 -14.65 48.96 9.25
CA VAL A 561 -13.32 48.32 9.26
C VAL A 561 -13.44 46.98 9.98
N MET A 562 -13.09 45.91 9.27
CA MET A 562 -13.15 44.52 9.77
C MET A 562 -11.76 43.96 9.95
N GLU A 563 -11.52 43.16 10.97
CA GLU A 563 -10.27 42.40 11.13
C GLU A 563 -10.19 41.26 10.09
N GLY A 564 -9.05 41.17 9.39
CA GLY A 564 -8.74 40.13 8.40
C GLY A 564 -8.86 40.60 6.96
N LYS A 565 -8.11 39.94 6.07
CA LYS A 565 -8.16 40.18 4.63
C LYS A 565 -9.42 39.56 4.04
N ASP A 566 -10.10 40.28 3.16
CA ASP A 566 -11.32 39.86 2.44
C ASP A 566 -12.41 39.32 3.39
N THR A 567 -12.45 39.86 4.60
CA THR A 567 -13.42 39.47 5.60
C THR A 567 -14.80 39.97 5.20
N PRO A 568 -15.79 39.09 5.07
CA PRO A 568 -17.17 39.50 4.71
C PRO A 568 -17.75 40.42 5.78
N PHE A 569 -18.46 41.46 5.32
CA PHE A 569 -19.20 42.28 6.24
C PHE A 569 -20.38 41.48 6.80
N PRO A 570 -20.67 41.58 8.12
CA PRO A 570 -21.82 40.96 8.71
C PRO A 570 -23.10 41.52 8.09
N GLY A 571 -24.17 40.73 8.09
CA GLY A 571 -25.47 41.20 7.63
C GLY A 571 -25.99 42.39 8.46
N ILE A 572 -26.68 43.31 7.81
CA ILE A 572 -27.34 44.45 8.46
C ILE A 572 -28.69 43.98 9.01
N SER A 573 -29.00 44.30 10.27
CA SER A 573 -30.31 43.97 10.89
C SER A 573 -31.43 44.93 10.46
N ASP A 574 -32.68 44.49 10.62
CA ASP A 574 -33.88 45.27 10.27
C ASP A 574 -34.08 46.53 11.12
N ASP A 575 -33.39 46.69 12.25
CA ASP A 575 -33.50 47.84 13.15
C ASP A 575 -32.34 48.83 12.94
N PRO A 576 -32.61 50.04 12.40
CA PRO A 576 -31.59 50.98 11.94
C PRO A 576 -30.97 51.83 13.05
N LYS A 577 -30.32 51.25 14.06
CA LYS A 577 -29.54 51.97 15.08
C LYS A 577 -28.03 51.77 14.90
N PRO A 578 -27.14 52.67 15.34
CA PRO A 578 -25.69 52.47 15.29
C PRO A 578 -25.32 51.12 15.92
N GLY A 579 -24.55 50.30 15.22
CA GLY A 579 -24.20 48.95 15.64
C GLY A 579 -25.05 47.84 15.02
N HIS A 580 -25.68 48.08 13.87
CA HIS A 580 -26.68 47.25 13.22
C HIS A 580 -26.20 45.99 12.50
N PHE A 581 -24.95 45.67 12.57
CA PHE A 581 -24.53 44.36 12.09
C PHE A 581 -25.13 43.24 12.95
N ILE A 582 -25.63 42.19 12.30
CA ILE A 582 -26.18 41.01 12.97
C ILE A 582 -25.15 40.35 13.88
N SER A 583 -23.86 40.39 13.48
CA SER A 583 -22.72 39.98 14.29
C SER A 583 -21.69 41.10 14.30
N GLN A 584 -21.10 41.37 15.45
CA GLN A 584 -19.98 42.30 15.59
C GLN A 584 -18.61 41.62 15.68
N ASP A 585 -18.59 40.32 15.45
CA ASP A 585 -17.33 39.61 15.41
C ASP A 585 -16.39 40.20 14.35
N LYS A 586 -15.14 40.41 14.69
CA LYS A 586 -14.11 41.04 13.84
C LYS A 586 -14.37 42.51 13.44
N LEU A 587 -15.40 43.18 13.97
CA LEU A 587 -15.65 44.59 13.74
C LEU A 587 -14.70 45.43 14.58
N LEU A 588 -13.88 46.24 13.91
CA LEU A 588 -12.92 47.16 14.55
C LEU A 588 -13.47 48.56 14.66
N GLY A 589 -14.24 49.02 13.67
CA GLY A 589 -14.86 50.33 13.68
C GLY A 589 -16.01 50.43 12.68
N VAL A 590 -17.00 51.27 12.96
CA VAL A 590 -18.16 51.46 12.09
C VAL A 590 -18.74 52.84 12.24
N MET A 591 -19.22 53.38 11.13
CA MET A 591 -20.00 54.61 11.07
C MET A 591 -21.25 54.40 10.22
N ASN A 592 -22.42 54.77 10.72
CA ASN A 592 -23.60 54.84 9.88
C ASN A 592 -23.68 56.24 9.23
N ILE A 593 -23.45 56.33 7.92
CA ILE A 593 -23.35 57.60 7.20
C ILE A 593 -24.69 58.33 7.18
N LYS A 594 -25.81 57.61 7.12
CA LYS A 594 -27.14 58.20 7.09
C LYS A 594 -27.56 58.88 8.40
N ASP A 595 -27.14 58.32 9.54
CA ASP A 595 -27.49 58.84 10.88
C ASP A 595 -26.58 60.00 11.34
N GLN A 596 -25.71 60.47 10.46
CA GLN A 596 -24.86 61.62 10.76
C GLN A 596 -25.69 62.91 10.80
N PRO A 597 -25.24 63.93 11.51
CA PRO A 597 -25.95 65.23 11.56
C PRO A 597 -26.23 65.81 10.17
N ASN A 598 -27.39 66.37 9.99
CA ASN A 598 -27.76 67.03 8.74
C ASN A 598 -26.84 68.27 8.48
N PRO A 599 -26.35 68.49 7.25
CA PRO A 599 -26.70 67.76 6.02
C PRO A 599 -25.93 66.47 5.84
N VAL A 600 -26.56 65.44 5.25
CA VAL A 600 -25.92 64.16 4.88
C VAL A 600 -24.87 64.38 3.79
N VAL A 601 -25.08 65.34 2.88
CA VAL A 601 -24.09 65.79 1.90
C VAL A 601 -23.04 66.62 2.64
N ALA A 602 -22.04 65.96 3.19
CA ALA A 602 -20.94 66.53 3.96
C ALA A 602 -19.82 65.50 4.12
N THR A 603 -18.74 65.89 4.73
CA THR A 603 -17.70 64.98 5.19
C THR A 603 -18.04 64.45 6.57
N HIS A 604 -18.15 63.15 6.70
CA HIS A 604 -18.39 62.43 7.95
C HIS A 604 -17.17 61.65 8.36
N SER A 605 -16.86 61.54 9.65
CA SER A 605 -15.71 60.83 10.13
C SER A 605 -15.94 60.10 11.43
N PHE A 606 -15.14 59.05 11.65
CA PHE A 606 -15.00 58.39 12.96
C PHE A 606 -13.54 58.07 13.26
N GLU A 607 -13.25 57.88 14.51
CA GLU A 607 -11.92 57.50 14.98
C GLU A 607 -11.94 56.10 15.58
N MET A 608 -10.85 55.34 15.38
CA MET A 608 -10.63 54.04 15.98
C MET A 608 -9.16 53.87 16.38
N THR A 609 -8.91 52.99 17.35
CA THR A 609 -7.56 52.64 17.80
C THR A 609 -7.32 51.17 17.53
N MET A 610 -6.12 50.89 17.03
CA MET A 610 -5.63 49.53 16.85
C MET A 610 -4.49 49.26 17.83
N ASP A 611 -4.66 48.28 18.68
CA ASP A 611 -3.66 47.90 19.70
C ASP A 611 -2.52 47.07 19.14
N LYS A 612 -2.70 46.47 17.99
CA LYS A 612 -1.72 45.67 17.23
C LYS A 612 -1.89 45.91 15.72
N SER A 613 -0.84 45.60 14.97
CA SER A 613 -0.93 45.62 13.50
C SER A 613 -1.78 44.46 13.00
N LEU A 614 -2.69 44.74 12.05
CA LEU A 614 -3.62 43.71 11.53
C LEU A 614 -3.87 43.90 10.03
N PRO A 615 -4.10 42.82 9.29
CA PRO A 615 -4.81 42.88 8.04
C PRO A 615 -6.26 43.31 8.32
N VAL A 616 -6.80 44.18 7.48
CA VAL A 616 -8.16 44.72 7.62
C VAL A 616 -8.87 44.74 6.28
N THR A 617 -10.19 44.61 6.31
CA THR A 617 -11.09 44.89 5.20
C THR A 617 -11.86 46.19 5.51
N ILE A 618 -11.78 47.18 4.62
CA ILE A 618 -12.32 48.52 4.77
C ILE A 618 -13.36 48.73 3.66
N GLY A 619 -14.53 49.22 3.99
CA GLY A 619 -15.54 49.47 2.96
C GLY A 619 -16.94 49.74 3.47
N PHE A 620 -17.88 49.60 2.57
CA PHE A 620 -19.27 49.91 2.76
C PHE A 620 -20.13 48.65 2.79
N ALA A 621 -21.09 48.63 3.70
CA ALA A 621 -22.20 47.68 3.69
C ALA A 621 -23.50 48.47 3.55
N THR A 622 -24.38 48.03 2.65
CA THR A 622 -25.55 48.81 2.27
C THR A 622 -26.85 48.01 2.42
N MET A 623 -27.92 48.74 2.81
CA MET A 623 -29.30 48.31 2.74
C MET A 623 -30.09 49.51 2.22
N LEU A 624 -30.28 49.57 0.91
CA LEU A 624 -30.95 50.69 0.24
C LEU A 624 -32.21 50.20 -0.50
N GLY A 625 -33.29 50.95 -0.43
CA GLY A 625 -34.53 50.69 -1.15
C GLY A 625 -34.44 51.04 -2.64
N ASP A 626 -35.52 50.75 -3.39
CA ASP A 626 -35.61 51.05 -4.81
C ASP A 626 -35.32 52.52 -5.12
N THR A 627 -34.50 52.74 -6.15
CA THR A 627 -34.11 54.08 -6.64
C THR A 627 -33.34 54.94 -5.64
N ARG A 628 -32.96 54.37 -4.49
CA ARG A 628 -32.17 55.09 -3.47
C ARG A 628 -30.69 54.95 -3.79
N TYR A 629 -29.96 56.00 -3.51
CA TYR A 629 -28.51 56.02 -3.75
C TYR A 629 -27.77 56.89 -2.73
N LEU A 630 -26.48 56.65 -2.62
CA LEU A 630 -25.53 57.53 -1.93
C LEU A 630 -24.22 57.53 -2.78
N TYR A 631 -23.83 58.74 -3.20
CA TYR A 631 -22.63 58.96 -4.01
C TYR A 631 -21.51 59.55 -3.15
N ILE A 632 -20.32 58.97 -3.28
CA ILE A 632 -19.14 59.36 -2.51
C ILE A 632 -18.13 59.99 -3.46
N SER A 633 -17.61 61.15 -3.07
CA SER A 633 -16.55 61.85 -3.79
C SER A 633 -15.14 61.63 -3.25
N GLU A 634 -15.03 61.26 -1.97
CA GLU A 634 -13.73 61.04 -1.34
C GLU A 634 -13.81 60.10 -0.13
N ILE A 635 -12.81 59.28 0.02
CA ILE A 635 -12.51 58.48 1.21
C ILE A 635 -11.12 58.87 1.67
N LYS A 636 -10.93 59.18 2.95
CA LYS A 636 -9.67 59.59 3.52
C LYS A 636 -9.35 58.76 4.77
N VAL A 637 -8.10 58.32 4.89
CA VAL A 637 -7.57 57.64 6.07
C VAL A 637 -6.42 58.47 6.63
N GLU A 638 -6.53 58.89 7.88
CA GLU A 638 -5.53 59.68 8.57
C GLU A 638 -5.00 58.88 9.79
N HIS A 639 -3.70 58.82 9.93
CA HIS A 639 -3.03 58.42 11.15
C HIS A 639 -2.94 59.62 12.09
N ILE A 640 -3.53 59.53 13.28
CA ILE A 640 -3.68 60.67 14.19
C ILE A 640 -2.98 60.50 15.54
N GLU A 641 -2.02 59.58 15.63
CA GLU A 641 -1.20 59.18 16.81
C GLU A 641 -1.71 57.97 17.58
#